data_a928528fa8881b4d4d70474fda0618e9
#
_entry.id   a928528fa8881b4d4d70474fda0618e9
#
_cell.length_a   1.000
_cell.length_b   1.000
_cell.length_c   1.000
_cell.angle_alpha   90.00
_cell.angle_beta   90.00
_cell.angle_gamma   90.00
#
_symmetry.space_group_name_H-M   'P 1'
#
loop_
_entity.id
_entity.type
_entity.pdbx_description
1 polymer ?
#
loop_
_entity_poly.entity_id
_entity_poly.type
_entity_poly.pdbx_seq_one_letter_code
_entity_poly.pdbx_strand_id
1 'polypeptide(L)'
;MEKMPEVIKRNGEKVAFDRDKIVIAIEKAMHSSSGVYIEDQALEIAKEIEELANSKDLPLSIYDIEGEVYYRLIQNDNPATARAYESYKSVQQYKREQNTTDEDILGLLNETNEDLMDENSNKNAVIASTQRDLIAGEVSKDIAKRKMIPADLVEAHDSGAIHIHDMDYFIQPIFNCCLVNMKDMLDNGTVVNGKMIETPKSFQVACNVMTQIIAQIASNQYGGQSINISCLGKYLRRSYEKNLSLALDTLGDIELAEKMANQMTKKDLESGIQTIQYQINTLMTSNGQAPFVTLFMWLEDDDQYVDEVAMIIEEILKQRIQGIKNDAGVYVTPAFPKLIYVLDENNINKDSKYYYLTSLAIRCTAKRMYPDYISAKKMRANYEGNVFSPMGCRAFLPPYKDQKGNYKFEGRFNMGACSINLPQIGILAGGSEEKFFEILEKRLDLVKRVGLLRYEHLKKVTSDSSPIHWQHGAIARLGKHESIAPLLLNGYSTVSLGYIGIYEATMLIKGVSHTDKKGYDFAMRIMDALNDAVNKWTKEYGIKFTLYATPAESLTQRFANIDRERFGIIENVTDKGYYINSFHVDVREEISAFEKFNFEAKFQDKSTGGCISYVEIPNMSHNLEALETIVRYIYDNIQYAEFNTKSDYCAECGFDGEIKLNDHGDWECPQCHNTDRSSLTVVRRTCGYLGENFWNEGRTKEINARVLHI
;
A
#
# COMPACT_ATOMS: atom_id res chain seq x y z
N MET A 1 14.45 -36.32 -33.84
CA MET A 1 14.68 -36.33 -32.38
C MET A 1 13.34 -35.96 -31.78
N GLU A 2 12.66 -36.87 -31.13
CA GLU A 2 11.47 -36.56 -30.35
C GLU A 2 11.87 -35.62 -29.23
N LYS A 3 11.17 -34.51 -29.12
CA LYS A 3 11.41 -33.52 -28.09
C LYS A 3 11.01 -34.15 -26.76
N MET A 4 11.95 -34.43 -25.86
CA MET A 4 11.61 -34.92 -24.54
C MET A 4 10.72 -33.86 -23.83
N PRO A 5 9.62 -34.27 -23.18
CA PRO A 5 8.75 -33.34 -22.49
C PRO A 5 9.51 -32.66 -21.33
N GLU A 6 9.16 -31.43 -21.08
CA GLU A 6 9.72 -30.65 -19.98
C GLU A 6 8.74 -30.63 -18.82
N VAL A 7 9.27 -30.49 -17.61
CA VAL A 7 8.51 -30.34 -16.37
C VAL A 7 8.93 -29.03 -15.71
N ILE A 8 7.96 -28.29 -15.19
CA ILE A 8 8.21 -27.09 -14.41
C ILE A 8 8.40 -27.51 -12.95
N LYS A 9 9.62 -27.34 -12.44
CA LYS A 9 9.92 -27.52 -11.02
C LYS A 9 9.21 -26.46 -10.17
N ARG A 10 9.15 -26.64 -8.85
CA ARG A 10 8.58 -25.68 -7.88
C ARG A 10 9.25 -24.31 -7.90
N ASN A 11 10.53 -24.23 -8.27
CA ASN A 11 11.27 -22.97 -8.44
C ASN A 11 11.11 -22.33 -9.83
N GLY A 12 10.18 -22.82 -10.66
CA GLY A 12 9.93 -22.33 -12.02
C GLY A 12 10.93 -22.83 -13.08
N GLU A 13 11.99 -23.56 -12.69
CA GLU A 13 12.97 -24.10 -13.60
C GLU A 13 12.36 -25.20 -14.47
N LYS A 14 12.56 -25.15 -15.78
CA LYS A 14 12.17 -26.22 -16.69
C LYS A 14 13.29 -27.26 -16.79
N VAL A 15 12.93 -28.51 -16.54
CA VAL A 15 13.84 -29.66 -16.63
C VAL A 15 13.24 -30.75 -17.48
N ALA A 16 14.05 -31.63 -18.01
CA ALA A 16 13.59 -32.80 -18.73
C ALA A 16 12.70 -33.69 -17.82
N PHE A 17 11.63 -34.24 -18.38
CA PHE A 17 10.77 -35.19 -17.68
C PHE A 17 11.60 -36.40 -17.24
N ASP A 18 11.45 -36.82 -16.01
CA ASP A 18 12.19 -37.94 -15.40
C ASP A 18 11.19 -38.94 -14.84
N ARG A 19 10.93 -39.96 -15.65
CA ARG A 19 9.97 -41.04 -15.34
C ARG A 19 10.35 -41.82 -14.09
N ASP A 20 11.65 -42.05 -13.88
CA ASP A 20 12.13 -42.88 -12.77
C ASP A 20 11.82 -42.26 -11.41
N LYS A 21 11.77 -40.92 -11.31
CA LYS A 21 11.35 -40.23 -10.10
C LYS A 21 9.89 -40.52 -9.75
N ILE A 22 9.03 -40.64 -10.72
CA ILE A 22 7.61 -40.96 -10.52
C ILE A 22 7.50 -42.43 -10.06
N VAL A 23 8.21 -43.35 -10.72
CA VAL A 23 8.26 -44.77 -10.32
C VAL A 23 8.68 -44.89 -8.87
N ILE A 24 9.81 -44.30 -8.49
CA ILE A 24 10.36 -44.35 -7.11
C ILE A 24 9.36 -43.77 -6.08
N ALA A 25 8.64 -42.72 -6.44
CA ALA A 25 7.66 -42.10 -5.54
C ALA A 25 6.45 -43.01 -5.30
N ILE A 26 5.96 -43.64 -6.35
CA ILE A 26 4.85 -44.62 -6.27
C ILE A 26 5.27 -45.88 -5.50
N GLU A 27 6.44 -46.45 -5.80
CA GLU A 27 6.96 -47.63 -5.10
C GLU A 27 7.14 -47.39 -3.61
N LYS A 28 7.64 -46.22 -3.21
CA LYS A 28 7.73 -45.83 -1.78
C LYS A 28 6.35 -45.81 -1.11
N ALA A 29 5.31 -45.34 -1.82
CA ALA A 29 3.96 -45.36 -1.29
C ALA A 29 3.40 -46.77 -1.20
N MET A 30 3.69 -47.65 -2.19
CA MET A 30 3.31 -49.05 -2.17
C MET A 30 3.95 -49.83 -1.02
N HIS A 31 5.20 -49.54 -0.69
CA HIS A 31 5.93 -50.19 0.41
C HIS A 31 5.68 -49.58 1.78
N SER A 32 4.87 -48.53 1.87
CA SER A 32 4.46 -47.93 3.16
C SER A 32 3.52 -48.87 3.93
N SER A 33 3.37 -48.65 5.25
CA SER A 33 2.48 -49.46 6.10
C SER A 33 1.01 -49.44 5.69
N SER A 34 0.58 -48.47 4.89
CA SER A 34 -0.79 -48.31 4.39
C SER A 34 -0.93 -48.49 2.87
N GLY A 35 0.16 -48.79 2.18
CA GLY A 35 0.20 -49.04 0.76
C GLY A 35 0.02 -50.50 0.42
N VAL A 36 -0.28 -50.80 -0.86
CA VAL A 36 -0.36 -52.16 -1.42
C VAL A 36 0.55 -52.23 -2.63
N TYR A 37 1.49 -53.15 -2.60
CA TYR A 37 2.42 -53.40 -3.71
C TYR A 37 1.71 -54.17 -4.82
N ILE A 38 1.74 -53.63 -6.02
CA ILE A 38 1.25 -54.28 -7.26
C ILE A 38 2.43 -54.19 -8.24
N GLU A 39 2.87 -55.39 -8.73
CA GLU A 39 3.99 -55.52 -9.65
C GLU A 39 3.74 -54.72 -10.93
N ASP A 40 4.77 -54.05 -11.45
CA ASP A 40 4.77 -53.21 -12.66
C ASP A 40 3.83 -51.99 -12.68
N GLN A 41 2.89 -51.85 -11.75
CA GLN A 41 1.90 -50.74 -11.74
C GLN A 41 2.54 -49.36 -11.67
N ALA A 42 3.60 -49.20 -10.88
CA ALA A 42 4.32 -47.90 -10.76
C ALA A 42 4.93 -47.48 -12.11
N LEU A 43 5.49 -48.45 -12.85
CA LEU A 43 6.08 -48.19 -14.16
C LEU A 43 5.01 -47.87 -15.22
N GLU A 44 3.87 -48.60 -15.18
CA GLU A 44 2.73 -48.35 -16.11
C GLU A 44 2.16 -46.95 -15.90
N ILE A 45 1.88 -46.54 -14.66
CA ILE A 45 1.38 -45.21 -14.34
C ILE A 45 2.38 -44.11 -14.76
N ALA A 46 3.67 -44.34 -14.53
CA ALA A 46 4.69 -43.35 -14.90
C ALA A 46 4.80 -43.22 -16.45
N LYS A 47 4.61 -44.29 -17.23
CA LYS A 47 4.54 -44.22 -18.68
C LYS A 47 3.30 -43.46 -19.19
N GLU A 48 2.14 -43.68 -18.59
CA GLU A 48 0.94 -42.95 -18.95
C GLU A 48 1.04 -41.46 -18.69
N ILE A 49 1.74 -41.05 -17.60
CA ILE A 49 2.00 -39.67 -17.29
C ILE A 49 3.00 -39.06 -18.28
N GLU A 50 4.02 -39.84 -18.70
CA GLU A 50 4.95 -39.43 -19.75
C GLU A 50 4.24 -39.21 -21.10
N GLU A 51 3.32 -40.10 -21.47
CA GLU A 51 2.48 -39.94 -22.66
C GLU A 51 1.58 -38.69 -22.56
N LEU A 52 0.98 -38.46 -21.40
CA LEU A 52 0.23 -37.22 -21.14
C LEU A 52 1.09 -35.97 -21.29
N ALA A 53 2.29 -35.99 -20.74
CA ALA A 53 3.23 -34.84 -20.84
C ALA A 53 3.64 -34.60 -22.31
N ASN A 54 3.84 -35.66 -23.11
CA ASN A 54 4.11 -35.59 -24.56
C ASN A 54 2.92 -35.05 -25.38
N SER A 55 1.69 -35.24 -24.90
CA SER A 55 0.46 -34.83 -25.60
C SER A 55 0.07 -33.38 -25.34
N LYS A 56 0.69 -32.71 -24.38
CA LYS A 56 0.39 -31.32 -23.98
C LYS A 56 1.28 -30.32 -24.70
N ASP A 57 0.70 -29.21 -25.11
CA ASP A 57 1.42 -28.09 -25.73
C ASP A 57 2.27 -27.31 -24.71
N LEU A 58 1.91 -27.38 -23.44
CA LEU A 58 2.61 -26.72 -22.33
C LEU A 58 3.20 -27.78 -21.39
N PRO A 59 4.40 -27.52 -20.81
CA PRO A 59 5.00 -28.39 -19.81
C PRO A 59 4.10 -28.56 -18.59
N LEU A 60 4.02 -29.78 -18.06
CA LEU A 60 3.31 -30.06 -16.81
C LEU A 60 4.10 -29.51 -15.61
N SER A 61 3.41 -28.97 -14.62
CA SER A 61 4.03 -28.66 -13.34
C SER A 61 4.17 -29.94 -12.48
N ILE A 62 5.05 -29.89 -11.46
CA ILE A 62 5.12 -30.97 -10.47
C ILE A 62 3.76 -31.23 -9.81
N TYR A 63 2.97 -30.19 -9.57
CA TYR A 63 1.64 -30.31 -8.98
C TYR A 63 0.66 -31.07 -9.89
N ASP A 64 0.73 -30.84 -11.21
CA ASP A 64 -0.08 -31.58 -12.17
C ASP A 64 0.31 -33.05 -12.18
N ILE A 65 1.62 -33.34 -12.16
CA ILE A 65 2.13 -34.74 -12.11
C ILE A 65 1.69 -35.44 -10.83
N GLU A 66 1.78 -34.79 -9.68
CA GLU A 66 1.33 -35.32 -8.40
C GLU A 66 -0.17 -35.63 -8.39
N GLY A 67 -0.99 -34.78 -8.98
CA GLY A 67 -2.44 -35.01 -9.17
C GLY A 67 -2.74 -36.18 -10.08
N GLU A 68 -2.00 -36.30 -11.19
CA GLU A 68 -2.15 -37.43 -12.14
C GLU A 68 -1.72 -38.76 -11.52
N VAL A 69 -0.65 -38.81 -10.72
CA VAL A 69 -0.25 -40.00 -9.97
C VAL A 69 -1.38 -40.47 -9.06
N TYR A 70 -1.95 -39.60 -8.26
CA TYR A 70 -3.06 -39.93 -7.36
C TYR A 70 -4.26 -40.46 -8.13
N TYR A 71 -4.69 -39.76 -9.19
CA TYR A 71 -5.83 -40.11 -10.00
C TYR A 71 -5.67 -41.49 -10.66
N ARG A 72 -4.50 -41.78 -11.22
CA ARG A 72 -4.21 -43.06 -11.88
C ARG A 72 -4.10 -44.22 -10.91
N LEU A 73 -3.58 -44.00 -9.71
CA LEU A 73 -3.59 -45.02 -8.64
C LEU A 73 -5.03 -45.41 -8.26
N ILE A 74 -5.96 -44.48 -8.23
CA ILE A 74 -7.38 -44.77 -8.00
C ILE A 74 -7.99 -45.52 -9.20
N GLN A 75 -7.72 -45.08 -10.42
CA GLN A 75 -8.24 -45.74 -11.63
C GLN A 75 -7.73 -47.16 -11.82
N ASN A 76 -6.51 -47.44 -11.41
CA ASN A 76 -5.87 -48.75 -11.51
C ASN A 76 -6.09 -49.61 -10.24
N ASP A 77 -7.21 -49.46 -9.58
CA ASP A 77 -7.67 -50.26 -8.42
C ASP A 77 -6.69 -50.34 -7.25
N ASN A 78 -5.84 -49.31 -7.04
CA ASN A 78 -4.93 -49.26 -5.89
C ASN A 78 -5.22 -48.05 -4.96
N PRO A 79 -6.44 -47.93 -4.41
CA PRO A 79 -6.82 -46.81 -3.56
C PRO A 79 -6.06 -46.77 -2.25
N ALA A 80 -5.50 -47.90 -1.79
CA ALA A 80 -4.68 -47.95 -0.58
C ALA A 80 -3.35 -47.20 -0.80
N THR A 81 -2.67 -47.46 -1.92
CA THR A 81 -1.45 -46.77 -2.31
C THR A 81 -1.73 -45.31 -2.67
N ALA A 82 -2.86 -44.99 -3.31
CA ALA A 82 -3.26 -43.62 -3.55
C ALA A 82 -3.39 -42.81 -2.23
N ARG A 83 -4.04 -43.38 -1.22
CA ARG A 83 -4.12 -42.81 0.11
C ARG A 83 -2.77 -42.69 0.79
N ALA A 84 -1.90 -43.71 0.67
CA ALA A 84 -0.56 -43.68 1.20
C ALA A 84 0.29 -42.59 0.55
N TYR A 85 0.19 -42.45 -0.77
CA TYR A 85 0.86 -41.40 -1.54
C TYR A 85 0.38 -40.00 -1.13
N GLU A 86 -0.94 -39.81 -1.06
CA GLU A 86 -1.53 -38.54 -0.62
C GLU A 86 -1.26 -38.26 0.86
N SER A 87 -1.30 -39.28 1.73
CA SER A 87 -0.93 -39.12 3.15
C SER A 87 0.53 -38.74 3.31
N TYR A 88 1.44 -39.35 2.55
CA TYR A 88 2.85 -38.98 2.56
C TYR A 88 3.05 -37.54 2.07
N LYS A 89 2.38 -37.19 0.95
CA LYS A 89 2.37 -35.84 0.43
C LYS A 89 1.78 -34.85 1.43
N SER A 90 0.62 -35.15 2.01
CA SER A 90 -0.02 -34.32 3.04
C SER A 90 0.82 -34.20 4.30
N VAL A 91 1.50 -35.26 4.75
CA VAL A 91 2.45 -35.19 5.89
C VAL A 91 3.69 -34.38 5.55
N GLN A 92 4.22 -34.49 4.33
CA GLN A 92 5.35 -33.66 3.90
C GLN A 92 4.92 -32.20 3.68
N GLN A 93 3.73 -31.99 3.14
CA GLN A 93 3.13 -30.67 3.02
C GLN A 93 2.77 -30.09 4.39
N TYR A 94 2.16 -30.87 5.27
CA TYR A 94 1.88 -30.50 6.67
C TYR A 94 3.14 -30.23 7.46
N LYS A 95 4.21 -31.04 7.30
CA LYS A 95 5.54 -30.75 7.91
C LYS A 95 6.15 -29.46 7.35
N ARG A 96 6.00 -29.20 6.05
CA ARG A 96 6.45 -27.93 5.44
C ARG A 96 5.60 -26.76 5.91
N GLU A 97 4.27 -26.92 6.01
CA GLU A 97 3.33 -25.91 6.47
C GLU A 97 3.39 -25.67 7.98
N GLN A 98 3.72 -26.68 8.80
CA GLN A 98 4.04 -26.50 10.22
C GLN A 98 5.44 -25.91 10.42
N ASN A 99 6.37 -26.22 9.54
CA ASN A 99 7.72 -25.68 9.59
C ASN A 99 7.77 -24.24 9.04
N THR A 100 6.85 -23.79 8.19
CA THR A 100 6.94 -22.44 7.60
C THR A 100 6.83 -21.35 8.66
N THR A 101 5.87 -21.39 9.56
CA THR A 101 5.73 -20.36 10.60
C THR A 101 6.90 -20.38 11.58
N ASP A 102 7.35 -21.56 12.01
CA ASP A 102 8.51 -21.70 12.90
C ASP A 102 9.80 -21.31 12.17
N GLU A 103 9.96 -21.69 10.89
CA GLU A 103 11.12 -21.33 10.05
C GLU A 103 11.14 -19.84 9.75
N ASP A 104 9.98 -19.21 9.48
CA ASP A 104 9.87 -17.76 9.27
C ASP A 104 10.25 -17.00 10.53
N ILE A 105 9.77 -17.45 11.70
CA ILE A 105 10.14 -16.85 13.00
C ILE A 105 11.63 -17.05 13.29
N LEU A 106 12.16 -18.24 13.08
CA LEU A 106 13.59 -18.52 13.28
C LEU A 106 14.46 -17.76 12.28
N GLY A 107 14.02 -17.66 11.03
CA GLY A 107 14.68 -16.88 9.99
C GLY A 107 14.73 -15.38 10.33
N LEU A 108 13.64 -14.86 10.91
CA LEU A 108 13.60 -13.48 11.41
C LEU A 108 14.56 -13.26 12.58
N LEU A 109 14.59 -14.20 13.55
CA LEU A 109 15.47 -14.11 14.73
C LEU A 109 16.95 -14.26 14.38
N ASN A 110 17.27 -15.03 13.33
CA ASN A 110 18.63 -15.27 12.84
C ASN A 110 19.03 -14.31 11.69
N GLU A 111 18.16 -13.37 11.32
CA GLU A 111 18.38 -12.40 10.23
C GLU A 111 18.68 -13.07 8.87
N THR A 112 18.01 -14.20 8.59
CA THR A 112 18.20 -14.99 7.35
C THR A 112 16.99 -14.98 6.43
N ASN A 113 15.84 -14.46 6.85
CA ASN A 113 14.63 -14.32 6.04
C ASN A 113 14.51 -12.89 5.53
N GLU A 114 15.19 -12.59 4.43
CA GLU A 114 15.20 -11.24 3.80
C GLU A 114 13.81 -10.81 3.35
N ASP A 115 12.99 -11.71 2.81
CA ASP A 115 11.64 -11.39 2.33
C ASP A 115 10.74 -10.87 3.46
N LEU A 116 10.84 -11.44 4.66
CA LEU A 116 10.08 -10.98 5.82
C LEU A 116 10.71 -9.72 6.44
N MET A 117 12.03 -9.62 6.45
CA MET A 117 12.75 -8.46 7.00
C MET A 117 12.52 -7.20 6.15
N ASP A 118 12.48 -7.34 4.83
CA ASP A 118 12.31 -6.25 3.85
C ASP A 118 10.85 -6.12 3.34
N GLU A 119 9.87 -6.75 4.02
CA GLU A 119 8.44 -6.66 3.64
C GLU A 119 7.92 -5.22 3.67
N ASN A 120 8.40 -4.44 4.63
CA ASN A 120 8.01 -3.04 4.81
C ASN A 120 9.24 -2.15 5.01
N SER A 121 9.54 -1.29 4.05
CA SER A 121 10.69 -0.38 4.07
C SER A 121 10.71 0.65 5.21
N ASN A 122 9.66 0.75 6.01
CA ASN A 122 9.59 1.63 7.19
C ASN A 122 9.66 0.85 8.53
N LYS A 123 9.85 -0.48 8.48
CA LYS A 123 10.09 -1.32 9.65
C LYS A 123 11.55 -1.81 9.66
N ASN A 124 12.24 -1.60 10.76
CA ASN A 124 13.57 -2.17 10.94
C ASN A 124 13.46 -3.49 11.73
N ALA A 125 13.53 -4.62 11.02
CA ALA A 125 13.33 -5.95 11.56
C ALA A 125 14.39 -6.39 12.58
N VAL A 126 15.53 -5.72 12.65
CA VAL A 126 16.60 -6.01 13.64
C VAL A 126 16.24 -5.48 15.03
N ILE A 127 15.35 -4.51 15.13
CA ILE A 127 14.93 -3.93 16.41
C ILE A 127 13.98 -4.89 17.13
N ALA A 128 14.28 -5.26 18.37
CA ALA A 128 13.56 -6.26 19.16
C ALA A 128 12.03 -6.00 19.29
N SER A 129 11.59 -4.75 19.39
CA SER A 129 10.16 -4.39 19.42
C SER A 129 9.49 -4.66 18.07
N THR A 130 10.17 -4.40 16.96
CA THR A 130 9.71 -4.69 15.61
C THR A 130 9.67 -6.19 15.33
N GLN A 131 10.72 -6.93 15.74
CA GLN A 131 10.73 -8.40 15.64
C GLN A 131 9.52 -9.01 16.38
N ARG A 132 9.19 -8.48 17.56
CA ARG A 132 8.03 -8.96 18.33
C ARG A 132 6.72 -8.77 17.57
N ASP A 133 6.53 -7.65 16.89
CA ASP A 133 5.35 -7.38 16.06
C ASP A 133 5.30 -8.32 14.85
N LEU A 134 6.43 -8.51 14.15
CA LEU A 134 6.54 -9.43 13.03
C LEU A 134 6.25 -10.89 13.43
N ILE A 135 6.79 -11.35 14.56
CA ILE A 135 6.49 -12.69 15.11
C ILE A 135 4.99 -12.82 15.38
N ALA A 136 4.35 -11.83 16.00
CA ALA A 136 2.93 -11.84 16.24
C ALA A 136 2.14 -11.87 14.92
N GLY A 137 2.62 -11.19 13.89
CA GLY A 137 2.08 -11.21 12.54
C GLY A 137 2.09 -12.61 11.92
N GLU A 138 3.21 -13.33 11.97
CA GLU A 138 3.32 -14.68 11.41
C GLU A 138 2.41 -15.68 12.13
N VAL A 139 2.33 -15.62 13.47
CA VAL A 139 1.37 -16.42 14.24
C VAL A 139 -0.08 -16.08 13.86
N SER A 140 -0.39 -14.79 13.63
CA SER A 140 -1.72 -14.35 13.20
C SER A 140 -2.08 -14.87 11.81
N LYS A 141 -1.16 -14.81 10.86
CA LYS A 141 -1.33 -15.34 9.48
C LYS A 141 -1.69 -16.84 9.53
N ASP A 142 -0.93 -17.62 10.30
CA ASP A 142 -1.16 -19.06 10.45
C ASP A 142 -2.53 -19.36 11.06
N ILE A 143 -2.90 -18.70 12.16
CA ILE A 143 -4.21 -18.88 12.79
C ILE A 143 -5.35 -18.46 11.85
N ALA A 144 -5.20 -17.33 11.15
CA ALA A 144 -6.21 -16.85 10.20
C ALA A 144 -6.46 -17.88 9.11
N LYS A 145 -5.39 -18.40 8.48
CA LYS A 145 -5.48 -19.42 7.43
C LYS A 145 -6.13 -20.71 7.90
N ARG A 146 -5.75 -21.22 9.06
CA ARG A 146 -6.21 -22.52 9.56
C ARG A 146 -7.60 -22.49 10.21
N LYS A 147 -8.07 -21.35 10.73
CA LYS A 147 -9.24 -21.29 11.60
C LYS A 147 -10.30 -20.29 11.21
N MET A 148 -9.97 -19.24 10.45
CA MET A 148 -10.91 -18.14 10.24
C MET A 148 -11.29 -17.96 8.77
N ILE A 149 -10.36 -18.20 7.86
CA ILE A 149 -10.58 -18.02 6.42
C ILE A 149 -10.98 -19.35 5.80
N PRO A 150 -12.04 -19.42 4.96
CA PRO A 150 -12.41 -20.63 4.23
C PRO A 150 -11.24 -21.17 3.39
N ALA A 151 -11.11 -22.50 3.36
CA ALA A 151 -9.96 -23.18 2.72
C ALA A 151 -9.75 -22.79 1.25
N ASP A 152 -10.83 -22.64 0.48
CA ASP A 152 -10.76 -22.23 -0.92
C ASP A 152 -10.28 -20.77 -1.12
N LEU A 153 -10.55 -19.88 -0.16
CA LEU A 153 -10.00 -18.52 -0.17
C LEU A 153 -8.52 -18.50 0.23
N VAL A 154 -8.11 -19.39 1.15
CA VAL A 154 -6.70 -19.60 1.50
C VAL A 154 -5.95 -20.14 0.28
N GLU A 155 -6.47 -21.17 -0.40
CA GLU A 155 -5.88 -21.70 -1.62
C GLU A 155 -5.76 -20.64 -2.72
N ALA A 156 -6.78 -19.81 -2.90
CA ALA A 156 -6.76 -18.72 -3.86
C ALA A 156 -5.69 -17.65 -3.51
N HIS A 157 -5.47 -17.39 -2.22
CA HIS A 157 -4.39 -16.51 -1.75
C HIS A 157 -3.02 -17.14 -1.97
N ASP A 158 -2.84 -18.38 -1.54
CA ASP A 158 -1.53 -19.07 -1.59
C ASP A 158 -1.11 -19.38 -3.03
N SER A 159 -2.08 -19.69 -3.92
CA SER A 159 -1.84 -19.86 -5.34
C SER A 159 -1.61 -18.56 -6.13
N GLY A 160 -1.66 -17.43 -5.48
CA GLY A 160 -1.49 -16.12 -6.14
C GLY A 160 -2.64 -15.66 -7.01
N ALA A 161 -3.81 -16.31 -6.92
CA ALA A 161 -5.00 -15.89 -7.65
C ALA A 161 -5.56 -14.55 -7.18
N ILE A 162 -5.54 -14.37 -5.87
CA ILE A 162 -5.88 -13.14 -5.15
C ILE A 162 -4.85 -12.90 -4.05
N HIS A 163 -4.88 -11.72 -3.46
CA HIS A 163 -4.12 -11.42 -2.25
C HIS A 163 -5.04 -10.78 -1.20
N ILE A 164 -5.19 -11.46 -0.07
CA ILE A 164 -5.85 -10.92 1.11
C ILE A 164 -4.81 -10.07 1.82
N HIS A 165 -5.01 -8.73 1.82
CA HIS A 165 -4.08 -7.81 2.46
C HIS A 165 -4.12 -7.92 4.00
N ASP A 166 -3.00 -7.64 4.64
CA ASP A 166 -2.85 -7.47 6.09
C ASP A 166 -3.38 -8.69 6.88
N MET A 167 -3.03 -9.89 6.39
CA MET A 167 -3.45 -11.14 7.02
C MET A 167 -2.79 -11.35 8.39
N ASP A 168 -1.65 -10.73 8.62
CA ASP A 168 -0.93 -10.62 9.88
C ASP A 168 -1.75 -9.94 11.01
N TYR A 169 -2.75 -9.12 10.64
CA TYR A 169 -3.68 -8.48 11.56
C TYR A 169 -5.11 -9.02 11.49
N PHE A 170 -5.36 -10.08 10.69
CA PHE A 170 -6.71 -10.55 10.40
C PHE A 170 -7.47 -11.06 11.62
N ILE A 171 -6.77 -11.66 12.58
CA ILE A 171 -7.40 -12.22 13.79
C ILE A 171 -7.86 -11.17 14.78
N GLN A 172 -7.28 -9.96 14.74
CA GLN A 172 -7.68 -8.88 15.64
C GLN A 172 -8.89 -8.11 15.11
N PRO A 173 -9.68 -7.51 16.03
CA PRO A 173 -10.86 -6.69 15.67
C PRO A 173 -10.44 -5.26 15.28
N ILE A 174 -9.43 -5.13 14.43
CA ILE A 174 -8.88 -3.86 13.93
C ILE A 174 -9.12 -3.73 12.43
N PHE A 175 -8.98 -2.51 11.91
CA PHE A 175 -9.22 -2.18 10.51
C PHE A 175 -7.97 -1.53 9.89
N ASN A 176 -7.99 -1.34 8.57
CA ASN A 176 -6.84 -0.86 7.83
C ASN A 176 -6.52 0.61 8.17
N CYS A 177 -7.20 1.55 7.55
CA CYS A 177 -6.87 2.98 7.59
C CYS A 177 -8.08 3.82 7.99
N CYS A 178 -7.85 5.05 8.47
CA CYS A 178 -8.92 5.99 8.78
C CYS A 178 -8.63 7.44 8.38
N LEU A 179 -9.71 8.21 8.21
CA LEU A 179 -9.72 9.66 8.17
C LEU A 179 -10.05 10.16 9.58
N VAL A 180 -9.08 10.66 10.30
CA VAL A 180 -9.25 11.04 11.71
C VAL A 180 -10.07 12.33 11.82
N ASN A 181 -11.12 12.30 12.63
CA ASN A 181 -11.85 13.52 12.97
C ASN A 181 -11.12 14.31 14.08
N MET A 182 -9.93 14.79 13.73
CA MET A 182 -9.06 15.53 14.64
C MET A 182 -9.73 16.79 15.16
N LYS A 183 -10.54 17.45 14.33
CA LYS A 183 -11.32 18.63 14.70
C LYS A 183 -12.24 18.35 15.89
N ASP A 184 -13.01 17.26 15.83
CA ASP A 184 -13.90 16.86 16.92
C ASP A 184 -13.12 16.53 18.21
N MET A 185 -11.98 15.82 18.08
CA MET A 185 -11.18 15.43 19.24
C MET A 185 -10.54 16.64 19.94
N LEU A 186 -10.11 17.64 19.20
CA LEU A 186 -9.53 18.88 19.74
C LEU A 186 -10.62 19.82 20.27
N ASP A 187 -11.75 19.95 19.60
CA ASP A 187 -12.81 20.90 19.96
C ASP A 187 -13.63 20.42 21.16
N ASN A 188 -13.90 19.11 21.27
CA ASN A 188 -14.75 18.52 22.32
C ASN A 188 -13.97 17.73 23.36
N GLY A 189 -12.64 17.72 23.25
CA GLY A 189 -11.77 16.90 24.09
C GLY A 189 -11.81 15.41 23.69
N THR A 190 -10.88 14.67 24.23
CA THR A 190 -10.71 13.23 23.97
C THR A 190 -10.16 12.52 25.20
N VAL A 191 -10.03 11.19 25.13
CA VAL A 191 -9.41 10.38 26.18
C VAL A 191 -8.25 9.58 25.59
N VAL A 192 -7.08 9.72 26.18
CA VAL A 192 -5.88 8.95 25.83
C VAL A 192 -5.42 8.18 27.06
N ASN A 193 -5.28 6.87 26.95
CA ASN A 193 -4.88 5.99 28.07
C ASN A 193 -5.71 6.21 29.36
N GLY A 194 -7.02 6.38 29.20
CA GLY A 194 -7.95 6.57 30.33
C GLY A 194 -7.86 7.95 31.01
N LYS A 195 -7.13 8.91 30.42
CA LYS A 195 -7.02 10.28 30.93
C LYS A 195 -7.72 11.25 29.97
N MET A 196 -8.61 12.09 30.55
CA MET A 196 -9.30 13.12 29.80
C MET A 196 -8.31 14.21 29.36
N ILE A 197 -8.36 14.57 28.10
CA ILE A 197 -7.63 15.68 27.49
C ILE A 197 -8.69 16.73 27.10
N GLU A 198 -8.66 17.87 27.75
CA GLU A 198 -9.56 18.98 27.45
C GLU A 198 -9.16 19.70 26.16
N THR A 199 -10.06 20.54 25.65
CA THR A 199 -9.82 21.41 24.51
C THR A 199 -8.56 22.26 24.70
N PRO A 200 -7.57 22.21 23.79
CA PRO A 200 -6.37 23.00 23.85
C PRO A 200 -6.66 24.52 23.87
N LYS A 201 -5.87 25.27 24.63
CA LYS A 201 -6.00 26.73 24.74
C LYS A 201 -4.95 27.51 23.93
N SER A 202 -4.03 26.81 23.26
CA SER A 202 -2.99 27.40 22.41
C SER A 202 -2.60 26.45 21.28
N PHE A 203 -1.97 26.98 20.26
CA PHE A 203 -1.48 26.24 19.10
C PHE A 203 -0.48 25.14 19.49
N GLN A 204 0.51 25.48 20.30
CA GLN A 204 1.56 24.55 20.71
C GLN A 204 0.99 23.35 21.50
N VAL A 205 -0.01 23.61 22.38
CA VAL A 205 -0.71 22.52 23.10
C VAL A 205 -1.54 21.68 22.13
N ALA A 206 -2.22 22.29 21.15
CA ALA A 206 -2.98 21.58 20.15
C ALA A 206 -2.08 20.64 19.32
N CYS A 207 -0.91 21.12 18.88
CA CYS A 207 0.09 20.31 18.17
C CYS A 207 0.57 19.12 19.02
N ASN A 208 0.87 19.34 20.29
CA ASN A 208 1.30 18.26 21.18
C ASN A 208 0.19 17.24 21.43
N VAL A 209 -1.05 17.67 21.67
CA VAL A 209 -2.21 16.77 21.82
C VAL A 209 -2.44 15.98 20.53
N MET A 210 -2.36 16.62 19.37
CA MET A 210 -2.49 15.96 18.08
C MET A 210 -1.49 14.82 17.91
N THR A 211 -0.23 15.00 18.27
CA THR A 211 0.79 13.94 18.16
C THR A 211 0.54 12.78 19.12
N GLN A 212 0.02 13.03 20.32
CA GLN A 212 -0.39 11.96 21.25
C GLN A 212 -1.58 11.15 20.70
N ILE A 213 -2.56 11.84 20.09
CA ILE A 213 -3.69 11.18 19.41
C ILE A 213 -3.18 10.34 18.26
N ILE A 214 -2.28 10.87 17.41
CA ILE A 214 -1.67 10.13 16.30
C ILE A 214 -1.01 8.84 16.76
N ALA A 215 -0.21 8.89 17.82
CA ALA A 215 0.48 7.71 18.36
C ALA A 215 -0.50 6.66 18.90
N GLN A 216 -1.56 7.11 19.58
CA GLN A 216 -2.60 6.22 20.12
C GLN A 216 -3.41 5.56 19.01
N ILE A 217 -3.78 6.29 17.96
CA ILE A 217 -4.48 5.75 16.79
C ILE A 217 -3.60 4.73 16.08
N ALA A 218 -2.34 5.07 15.77
CA ALA A 218 -1.41 4.19 15.09
C ALA A 218 -1.14 2.87 15.85
N SER A 219 -1.32 2.86 17.17
CA SER A 219 -1.22 1.66 18.00
C SER A 219 -2.50 0.80 18.04
N ASN A 220 -3.59 1.25 17.41
CA ASN A 220 -4.90 0.59 17.43
C ASN A 220 -5.46 0.28 16.03
N GLN A 221 -4.66 0.48 14.99
CA GLN A 221 -4.92 0.10 13.58
C GLN A 221 -3.61 -0.29 12.92
N TYR A 222 -3.66 -0.96 11.76
CA TYR A 222 -2.44 -1.40 11.08
C TYR A 222 -2.03 -0.55 9.89
N GLY A 223 -2.93 0.25 9.33
CA GLY A 223 -2.65 1.14 8.20
C GLY A 223 -2.49 2.61 8.58
N GLY A 224 -2.55 3.45 7.56
CA GLY A 224 -2.33 4.89 7.70
C GLY A 224 -3.52 5.66 8.26
N GLN A 225 -3.23 6.82 8.80
CA GLN A 225 -4.21 7.79 9.25
C GLN A 225 -3.99 9.12 8.53
N SER A 226 -5.08 9.78 8.15
CA SER A 226 -5.01 11.10 7.50
C SER A 226 -5.68 12.16 8.36
N ILE A 227 -5.07 13.33 8.41
CA ILE A 227 -5.51 14.47 9.21
C ILE A 227 -5.56 15.70 8.30
N ASN A 228 -6.70 16.35 8.28
CA ASN A 228 -6.84 17.68 7.69
C ASN A 228 -6.29 18.72 8.67
N ILE A 229 -5.24 19.44 8.27
CA ILE A 229 -4.56 20.40 9.14
C ILE A 229 -5.36 21.68 9.40
N SER A 230 -6.44 21.93 8.64
CA SER A 230 -7.34 23.08 8.88
C SER A 230 -7.88 23.11 10.31
N CYS A 231 -7.99 21.95 10.97
CA CYS A 231 -8.39 21.86 12.37
C CYS A 231 -7.49 22.65 13.33
N LEU A 232 -6.26 22.98 12.94
CA LEU A 232 -5.30 23.73 13.76
C LEU A 232 -5.43 25.26 13.62
N GLY A 233 -6.05 25.78 12.56
CA GLY A 233 -6.18 27.23 12.30
C GLY A 233 -6.80 27.99 13.45
N LYS A 234 -7.90 27.47 14.01
CA LYS A 234 -8.57 27.99 15.20
C LYS A 234 -7.63 28.17 16.41
N TYR A 235 -6.70 27.25 16.62
CA TYR A 235 -5.78 27.27 17.75
C TYR A 235 -4.63 28.27 17.54
N LEU A 236 -4.24 28.49 16.29
CA LEU A 236 -3.27 29.56 15.97
C LEU A 236 -3.89 30.94 16.23
N ARG A 237 -5.15 31.17 15.83
CA ARG A 237 -5.91 32.39 16.14
C ARG A 237 -6.02 32.59 17.65
N ARG A 238 -6.34 31.55 18.43
CA ARG A 238 -6.38 31.63 19.92
C ARG A 238 -5.03 31.97 20.52
N SER A 239 -3.92 31.47 19.99
CA SER A 239 -2.59 31.85 20.43
C SER A 239 -2.31 33.34 20.17
N TYR A 240 -2.70 33.84 18.99
CA TYR A 240 -2.57 35.28 18.68
C TYR A 240 -3.39 36.16 19.63
N GLU A 241 -4.66 35.84 19.86
CA GLU A 241 -5.52 36.57 20.77
C GLU A 241 -4.96 36.61 22.20
N LYS A 242 -4.47 35.47 22.68
CA LYS A 242 -3.80 35.38 23.99
C LYS A 242 -2.54 36.23 24.05
N ASN A 243 -1.70 36.16 23.03
CA ASN A 243 -0.45 36.88 22.94
C ASN A 243 -0.70 38.41 22.83
N LEU A 244 -1.74 38.81 22.10
CA LEU A 244 -2.16 40.21 22.00
C LEU A 244 -2.64 40.76 23.33
N SER A 245 -3.49 40.02 24.06
CA SER A 245 -3.92 40.45 25.41
C SER A 245 -2.75 40.62 26.34
N LEU A 246 -1.81 39.67 26.36
CA LEU A 246 -0.61 39.77 27.21
C LEU A 246 0.28 40.97 26.83
N ALA A 247 0.46 41.22 25.54
CA ALA A 247 1.26 42.34 25.05
C ALA A 247 0.61 43.70 25.37
N LEU A 248 -0.73 43.79 25.22
CA LEU A 248 -1.49 45.00 25.58
C LEU A 248 -1.38 45.33 27.09
N ASP A 249 -1.54 44.30 27.93
CA ASP A 249 -1.40 44.45 29.39
C ASP A 249 0.01 44.90 29.79
N THR A 250 1.04 44.52 28.99
CA THR A 250 2.44 44.82 29.27
C THR A 250 2.88 46.17 28.73
N LEU A 251 2.46 46.53 27.50
CA LEU A 251 2.99 47.69 26.78
C LEU A 251 2.06 48.89 26.80
N GLY A 252 0.76 48.69 26.93
CA GLY A 252 -0.26 49.75 26.91
C GLY A 252 -0.41 50.47 25.55
N ASP A 253 0.33 50.06 24.52
CA ASP A 253 0.30 50.60 23.16
C ASP A 253 -0.13 49.50 22.18
N ILE A 254 -1.17 49.77 21.39
CA ILE A 254 -1.80 48.77 20.55
C ILE A 254 -0.89 48.34 19.37
N GLU A 255 -0.20 49.29 18.73
CA GLU A 255 0.65 48.99 17.57
C GLU A 255 1.88 48.15 17.99
N LEU A 256 2.52 48.51 19.12
CA LEU A 256 3.60 47.75 19.69
C LEU A 256 3.12 46.38 20.19
N ALA A 257 1.94 46.29 20.77
CA ALA A 257 1.35 45.07 21.24
C ALA A 257 1.02 44.09 20.07
N GLU A 258 0.44 44.59 18.99
CA GLU A 258 0.20 43.78 17.76
C GLU A 258 1.50 43.25 17.17
N LYS A 259 2.55 44.09 17.09
CA LYS A 259 3.87 43.66 16.61
C LYS A 259 4.47 42.57 17.49
N MET A 260 4.38 42.75 18.81
CA MET A 260 4.87 41.76 19.78
C MET A 260 4.05 40.46 19.69
N ALA A 261 2.72 40.54 19.64
CA ALA A 261 1.82 39.38 19.51
C ALA A 261 2.13 38.56 18.25
N ASN A 262 2.34 39.23 17.10
CA ASN A 262 2.74 38.60 15.88
C ASN A 262 4.06 37.83 15.99
N GLN A 263 5.07 38.43 16.66
CA GLN A 263 6.35 37.75 16.89
C GLN A 263 6.22 36.53 17.81
N MET A 264 5.42 36.63 18.88
CA MET A 264 5.17 35.54 19.80
C MET A 264 4.40 34.41 19.11
N THR A 265 3.37 34.74 18.35
CA THR A 265 2.56 33.77 17.62
C THR A 265 3.38 33.06 16.55
N LYS A 266 4.30 33.77 15.88
CA LYS A 266 5.23 33.15 14.95
C LYS A 266 6.14 32.11 15.64
N LYS A 267 6.64 32.38 16.82
CA LYS A 267 7.43 31.43 17.62
C LYS A 267 6.57 30.21 18.05
N ASP A 268 5.32 30.45 18.46
CA ASP A 268 4.38 29.38 18.79
C ASP A 268 4.13 28.48 17.59
N LEU A 269 3.98 29.07 16.40
CA LEU A 269 3.80 28.35 15.14
C LEU A 269 5.02 27.48 14.81
N GLU A 270 6.23 28.09 14.79
CA GLU A 270 7.49 27.38 14.51
C GLU A 270 7.69 26.21 15.48
N SER A 271 7.50 26.43 16.78
CA SER A 271 7.65 25.40 17.82
C SER A 271 6.58 24.29 17.73
N GLY A 272 5.34 24.66 17.42
CA GLY A 272 4.24 23.70 17.26
C GLY A 272 4.47 22.76 16.07
N ILE A 273 4.84 23.29 14.92
CA ILE A 273 5.13 22.49 13.73
C ILE A 273 6.38 21.63 13.93
N GLN A 274 7.41 22.17 14.57
CA GLN A 274 8.59 21.40 14.94
C GLN A 274 8.23 20.22 15.86
N THR A 275 7.32 20.42 16.82
CA THR A 275 6.83 19.36 17.71
C THR A 275 6.16 18.25 16.89
N ILE A 276 5.28 18.58 15.95
CA ILE A 276 4.63 17.61 15.07
C ILE A 276 5.68 16.82 14.30
N GLN A 277 6.61 17.50 13.64
CA GLN A 277 7.60 16.87 12.79
C GLN A 277 8.52 15.91 13.57
N TYR A 278 9.05 16.36 14.73
CA TYR A 278 9.95 15.53 15.51
C TYR A 278 9.24 14.38 16.22
N GLN A 279 8.07 14.61 16.83
CA GLN A 279 7.37 13.55 17.54
C GLN A 279 6.90 12.44 16.61
N ILE A 280 6.41 12.75 15.40
CA ILE A 280 6.02 11.71 14.43
C ILE A 280 7.21 10.83 14.06
N ASN A 281 8.41 11.40 13.89
CA ASN A 281 9.60 10.65 13.47
C ASN A 281 10.36 9.97 14.62
N THR A 282 10.11 10.35 15.86
CA THR A 282 10.80 9.79 17.05
C THR A 282 9.92 8.87 17.88
N LEU A 283 8.63 8.81 17.60
CA LEU A 283 7.70 7.87 18.25
C LEU A 283 7.74 6.52 17.56
N MET A 284 7.93 5.46 18.34
CA MET A 284 7.71 4.10 17.90
C MET A 284 6.36 3.62 18.45
N THR A 285 5.49 3.18 17.57
CA THR A 285 4.18 2.60 17.92
C THR A 285 4.31 1.14 18.34
N SER A 286 3.22 0.54 18.81
CA SER A 286 3.18 -0.90 19.11
C SER A 286 3.45 -1.78 17.89
N ASN A 287 3.31 -1.25 16.67
CA ASN A 287 3.55 -1.95 15.41
C ASN A 287 5.03 -1.87 14.94
N GLY A 288 5.93 -1.42 15.80
CA GLY A 288 7.37 -1.41 15.53
C GLY A 288 7.83 -0.40 14.45
N GLN A 289 7.05 0.63 14.18
CA GLN A 289 7.38 1.69 13.22
C GLN A 289 6.91 3.07 13.71
N ALA A 290 7.41 4.14 13.06
CA ALA A 290 6.85 5.47 13.23
C ALA A 290 5.38 5.53 12.78
N PRO A 291 4.54 6.41 13.35
CA PRO A 291 3.16 6.55 12.94
C PRO A 291 3.02 6.84 11.44
N PHE A 292 2.31 5.96 10.71
CA PHE A 292 1.99 6.19 9.32
C PHE A 292 0.88 7.24 9.21
N VAL A 293 1.28 8.52 9.07
CA VAL A 293 0.36 9.66 9.07
C VAL A 293 0.52 10.51 7.82
N THR A 294 -0.62 10.98 7.31
CA THR A 294 -0.72 11.91 6.19
C THR A 294 -1.31 13.22 6.68
N LEU A 295 -0.66 14.33 6.38
CA LEU A 295 -1.16 15.68 6.60
C LEU A 295 -1.73 16.23 5.29
N PHE A 296 -3.02 16.52 5.28
CA PHE A 296 -3.75 17.07 4.15
C PHE A 296 -3.80 18.59 4.27
N MET A 297 -3.17 19.27 3.33
CA MET A 297 -2.98 20.73 3.30
C MET A 297 -3.87 21.32 2.23
N TRP A 298 -5.07 21.75 2.61
CA TRP A 298 -6.05 22.38 1.74
C TRP A 298 -6.47 23.75 2.29
N LEU A 299 -6.54 24.73 1.42
CA LEU A 299 -7.04 26.08 1.69
C LEU A 299 -8.47 26.17 1.18
N GLU A 300 -9.43 25.96 2.07
CA GLU A 300 -10.85 26.11 1.77
C GLU A 300 -11.22 27.58 1.90
N ASP A 301 -11.74 28.20 0.83
CA ASP A 301 -12.05 29.64 0.79
C ASP A 301 -13.08 30.08 1.84
N ASP A 302 -14.01 29.16 2.17
CA ASP A 302 -15.06 29.42 3.16
C ASP A 302 -14.60 29.14 4.61
N ASP A 303 -13.35 28.68 4.84
CA ASP A 303 -12.83 28.48 6.20
C ASP A 303 -12.55 29.84 6.86
N GLN A 304 -13.17 30.04 8.01
CA GLN A 304 -12.97 31.23 8.84
C GLN A 304 -11.49 31.48 9.20
N TYR A 305 -10.67 30.44 9.20
CA TYR A 305 -9.26 30.47 9.61
C TYR A 305 -8.30 30.21 8.45
N VAL A 306 -8.74 30.48 7.20
CA VAL A 306 -7.94 30.20 6.00
C VAL A 306 -6.55 30.86 6.01
N ASP A 307 -6.43 32.07 6.55
CA ASP A 307 -5.15 32.76 6.65
C ASP A 307 -4.22 32.09 7.68
N GLU A 308 -4.72 31.63 8.81
CA GLU A 308 -3.97 30.85 9.78
C GLU A 308 -3.57 29.49 9.20
N VAL A 309 -4.45 28.83 8.45
CA VAL A 309 -4.13 27.58 7.75
C VAL A 309 -3.02 27.81 6.73
N ALA A 310 -3.05 28.93 6.00
CA ALA A 310 -1.97 29.30 5.09
C ALA A 310 -0.63 29.47 5.79
N MET A 311 -0.59 30.12 6.97
CA MET A 311 0.62 30.24 7.80
C MET A 311 1.13 28.88 8.28
N ILE A 312 0.22 27.98 8.65
CA ILE A 312 0.56 26.61 9.08
C ILE A 312 1.18 25.82 7.92
N ILE A 313 0.58 25.88 6.73
CA ILE A 313 1.10 25.23 5.51
C ILE A 313 2.49 25.78 5.18
N GLU A 314 2.65 27.10 5.22
CA GLU A 314 3.94 27.74 4.94
C GLU A 314 5.03 27.21 5.88
N GLU A 315 4.75 27.11 7.17
CA GLU A 315 5.71 26.65 8.16
C GLU A 315 6.01 25.14 8.02
N ILE A 316 5.00 24.31 7.74
CA ILE A 316 5.19 22.89 7.45
C ILE A 316 6.14 22.71 6.26
N LEU A 317 5.93 23.45 5.17
CA LEU A 317 6.76 23.37 3.97
C LEU A 317 8.20 23.87 4.24
N LYS A 318 8.38 24.95 5.01
CA LYS A 318 9.70 25.46 5.39
C LYS A 318 10.50 24.42 6.18
N GLN A 319 9.87 23.84 7.19
CA GLN A 319 10.55 22.83 8.02
C GLN A 319 10.78 21.53 7.24
N ARG A 320 9.89 21.15 6.29
CA ARG A 320 10.14 20.02 5.40
C ARG A 320 11.32 20.30 4.47
N ILE A 321 11.47 21.50 3.93
CA ILE A 321 12.65 21.89 3.12
C ILE A 321 13.94 21.75 3.92
N GLN A 322 13.93 22.12 5.18
CA GLN A 322 15.07 21.92 6.08
C GLN A 322 15.36 20.43 6.26
N GLY A 323 14.34 19.60 6.50
CA GLY A 323 14.46 18.17 6.82
C GLY A 323 14.67 17.92 8.32
N ILE A 324 14.99 16.66 8.65
CA ILE A 324 15.32 16.22 10.02
C ILE A 324 16.76 15.73 10.04
N LYS A 325 17.47 15.97 11.13
CA LYS A 325 18.82 15.44 11.33
C LYS A 325 18.75 13.94 11.64
N ASN A 326 19.52 13.14 10.90
CA ASN A 326 19.81 11.77 11.25
C ASN A 326 20.81 11.69 12.42
N ASP A 327 21.22 10.49 12.80
CA ASP A 327 22.20 10.21 13.84
C ASP A 327 23.59 10.76 13.54
N ALA A 328 23.96 10.89 12.25
CA ALA A 328 25.18 11.58 11.81
C ALA A 328 25.09 13.11 11.87
N GLY A 329 23.95 13.68 12.29
CA GLY A 329 23.72 15.14 12.39
C GLY A 329 23.44 15.84 11.06
N VAL A 330 23.17 15.09 10.00
CA VAL A 330 22.88 15.59 8.65
C VAL A 330 21.38 15.69 8.43
N TYR A 331 20.93 16.77 7.75
CA TYR A 331 19.55 16.95 7.41
C TYR A 331 19.13 16.06 6.24
N VAL A 332 18.30 15.06 6.50
CA VAL A 332 17.75 14.12 5.53
C VAL A 332 16.25 14.35 5.31
N THR A 333 15.69 13.69 4.28
CA THR A 333 14.26 13.72 3.99
C THR A 333 13.54 12.69 4.86
N PRO A 334 12.64 13.09 5.78
CA PRO A 334 11.88 12.13 6.57
C PRO A 334 10.74 11.53 5.73
N ALA A 335 10.45 10.22 5.90
CA ALA A 335 9.32 9.55 5.26
C ALA A 335 7.98 10.10 5.74
N PHE A 336 7.86 10.40 7.04
CA PHE A 336 6.63 10.87 7.67
C PHE A 336 6.80 12.25 8.34
N PRO A 337 5.68 12.97 8.51
CA PRO A 337 4.37 12.76 7.91
C PRO A 337 4.42 12.90 6.39
N LYS A 338 3.62 12.08 5.68
CA LYS A 338 3.35 12.31 4.27
C LYS A 338 2.63 13.65 4.12
N LEU A 339 3.04 14.47 3.16
CA LEU A 339 2.44 15.78 2.90
C LEU A 339 1.67 15.73 1.58
N ILE A 340 0.41 16.17 1.61
CA ILE A 340 -0.43 16.34 0.42
C ILE A 340 -0.86 17.79 0.33
N TYR A 341 -0.54 18.44 -0.78
CA TYR A 341 -0.89 19.82 -1.06
C TYR A 341 -1.98 19.89 -2.14
N VAL A 342 -3.09 20.54 -1.82
CA VAL A 342 -4.19 20.68 -2.75
C VAL A 342 -4.00 21.91 -3.63
N LEU A 343 -3.97 21.70 -4.93
CA LEU A 343 -3.98 22.75 -5.94
C LEU A 343 -5.42 23.20 -6.17
N ASP A 344 -5.70 24.48 -5.93
CA ASP A 344 -7.03 25.08 -6.11
C ASP A 344 -6.93 26.46 -6.78
N GLU A 345 -8.05 27.06 -7.12
CA GLU A 345 -8.11 28.35 -7.81
C GLU A 345 -7.41 29.47 -7.02
N ASN A 346 -7.49 29.41 -5.67
CA ASN A 346 -6.90 30.42 -4.77
C ASN A 346 -5.37 30.32 -4.64
N ASN A 347 -4.71 29.27 -5.18
CA ASN A 347 -3.27 29.07 -5.03
C ASN A 347 -2.52 28.67 -6.32
N ILE A 348 -3.21 28.31 -7.41
CA ILE A 348 -2.54 27.81 -8.63
C ILE A 348 -2.09 28.93 -9.57
N ASN A 349 -2.80 30.04 -9.66
CA ASN A 349 -2.48 31.14 -10.55
C ASN A 349 -1.50 32.13 -9.89
N LYS A 350 -0.60 32.72 -10.68
CA LYS A 350 0.45 33.64 -10.17
C LYS A 350 -0.10 34.88 -9.46
N ASP A 351 -1.31 35.29 -9.80
CA ASP A 351 -2.06 36.40 -9.21
C ASP A 351 -2.96 35.99 -8.05
N SER A 352 -3.07 34.69 -7.75
CA SER A 352 -3.85 34.20 -6.61
C SER A 352 -3.20 34.58 -5.28
N LYS A 353 -4.01 34.85 -4.26
CA LYS A 353 -3.58 35.28 -2.92
C LYS A 353 -2.54 34.34 -2.31
N TYR A 354 -2.72 33.04 -2.49
CA TYR A 354 -1.89 32.02 -1.87
C TYR A 354 -0.91 31.31 -2.85
N TYR A 355 -0.68 31.89 -4.04
CA TYR A 355 0.29 31.33 -5.00
C TYR A 355 1.70 31.14 -4.40
N TYR A 356 2.11 32.00 -3.47
CA TYR A 356 3.41 31.88 -2.82
C TYR A 356 3.60 30.52 -2.12
N LEU A 357 2.51 29.89 -1.63
CA LEU A 357 2.54 28.55 -1.03
C LEU A 357 2.79 27.48 -2.10
N THR A 358 2.18 27.59 -3.28
CA THR A 358 2.44 26.69 -4.41
C THR A 358 3.89 26.81 -4.87
N SER A 359 4.44 28.03 -4.96
CA SER A 359 5.87 28.25 -5.23
C SER A 359 6.78 27.62 -4.16
N LEU A 360 6.38 27.70 -2.89
CA LEU A 360 7.11 27.06 -1.78
C LEU A 360 7.00 25.54 -1.84
N ALA A 361 5.81 24.98 -2.16
CA ALA A 361 5.59 23.56 -2.33
C ALA A 361 6.45 22.99 -3.46
N ILE A 362 6.55 23.67 -4.60
CA ILE A 362 7.40 23.29 -5.73
C ILE A 362 8.88 23.22 -5.29
N ARG A 363 9.37 24.21 -4.55
CA ARG A 363 10.73 24.18 -4.00
C ARG A 363 10.93 23.02 -3.02
N CYS A 364 9.92 22.72 -2.21
CA CYS A 364 9.95 21.60 -1.29
C CYS A 364 10.03 20.27 -2.06
N THR A 365 9.20 20.10 -3.09
CA THR A 365 9.21 18.90 -3.94
C THR A 365 10.56 18.68 -4.61
N ALA A 366 11.15 19.73 -5.18
CA ALA A 366 12.45 19.66 -5.83
C ALA A 366 13.57 19.16 -4.90
N LYS A 367 13.47 19.46 -3.59
CA LYS A 367 14.49 19.11 -2.60
C LYS A 367 14.17 17.85 -1.79
N ARG A 368 12.88 17.58 -1.52
CA ARG A 368 12.44 16.59 -0.53
C ARG A 368 11.39 15.61 -1.05
N MET A 369 11.08 15.60 -2.34
CA MET A 369 10.04 14.75 -2.96
C MET A 369 8.61 14.96 -2.45
N TYR A 370 8.41 15.73 -1.41
CA TYR A 370 7.11 16.15 -0.87
C TYR A 370 6.90 17.65 -1.07
N PRO A 371 5.64 18.11 -1.12
CA PRO A 371 4.39 17.37 -1.01
C PRO A 371 3.98 16.66 -2.30
N ASP A 372 3.03 15.71 -2.18
CA ASP A 372 2.23 15.23 -3.31
C ASP A 372 1.15 16.26 -3.65
N TYR A 373 0.59 16.17 -4.85
CA TYR A 373 -0.37 17.15 -5.36
C TYR A 373 -1.72 16.50 -5.66
N ILE A 374 -2.79 17.13 -5.18
CA ILE A 374 -4.17 16.81 -5.54
C ILE A 374 -4.79 18.00 -6.25
N SER A 375 -5.47 17.75 -7.37
CA SER A 375 -6.27 18.74 -8.09
C SER A 375 -7.67 18.85 -7.49
N ALA A 376 -7.99 19.98 -6.87
CA ALA A 376 -9.35 20.27 -6.42
C ALA A 376 -10.35 20.28 -7.59
N LYS A 377 -9.95 20.77 -8.75
CA LYS A 377 -10.74 20.77 -9.98
C LYS A 377 -11.18 19.36 -10.38
N LYS A 378 -10.24 18.42 -10.43
CA LYS A 378 -10.52 17.02 -10.77
C LYS A 378 -11.29 16.29 -9.67
N MET A 379 -10.99 16.57 -8.40
CA MET A 379 -11.76 15.99 -7.30
C MET A 379 -13.22 16.43 -7.32
N ARG A 380 -13.48 17.71 -7.49
CA ARG A 380 -14.86 18.21 -7.60
C ARG A 380 -15.62 17.54 -8.75
N ALA A 381 -14.96 17.28 -9.88
CA ALA A 381 -15.56 16.58 -11.01
C ALA A 381 -15.90 15.10 -10.69
N ASN A 382 -15.03 14.40 -9.95
CA ASN A 382 -15.16 12.98 -9.69
C ASN A 382 -15.99 12.64 -8.43
N TYR A 383 -16.15 13.60 -7.48
CA TYR A 383 -16.73 13.35 -6.16
C TYR A 383 -17.82 14.37 -5.78
N GLU A 384 -18.84 14.54 -6.62
CA GLU A 384 -20.05 15.32 -6.32
C GLU A 384 -19.75 16.77 -5.84
N GLY A 385 -18.73 17.41 -6.41
CA GLY A 385 -18.31 18.77 -6.05
C GLY A 385 -17.43 18.88 -4.81
N ASN A 386 -16.98 17.76 -4.21
CA ASN A 386 -16.24 17.78 -2.96
C ASN A 386 -14.73 17.62 -3.15
N VAL A 387 -13.98 18.21 -2.20
CA VAL A 387 -12.54 18.01 -2.02
C VAL A 387 -12.32 17.45 -0.61
N PHE A 388 -11.54 16.38 -0.49
CA PHE A 388 -11.27 15.72 0.79
C PHE A 388 -9.99 14.91 0.74
N SER A 389 -9.45 14.56 1.91
CA SER A 389 -8.20 13.82 2.05
C SER A 389 -8.34 12.38 1.53
N PRO A 390 -7.35 11.84 0.83
CA PRO A 390 -7.17 10.40 0.76
C PRO A 390 -6.82 9.87 2.14
N MET A 391 -7.10 8.61 2.34
CA MET A 391 -6.81 7.87 3.55
C MET A 391 -5.50 7.10 3.38
N GLY A 392 -4.57 7.27 4.30
CA GLY A 392 -3.24 6.69 4.18
C GLY A 392 -2.50 7.18 2.94
N CYS A 393 -2.03 6.27 2.09
CA CYS A 393 -1.24 6.63 0.93
C CYS A 393 -2.06 7.14 -0.26
N ARG A 394 -3.20 6.50 -0.63
CA ARG A 394 -3.96 6.82 -1.85
C ARG A 394 -5.42 6.40 -1.86
N ALA A 395 -5.95 5.79 -0.79
CA ALA A 395 -7.33 5.32 -0.78
C ALA A 395 -8.31 6.49 -0.57
N PHE A 396 -9.35 6.56 -1.40
CA PHE A 396 -10.42 7.54 -1.25
C PHE A 396 -11.70 6.87 -0.73
N LEU A 397 -12.32 7.49 0.25
CA LEU A 397 -13.66 7.10 0.71
C LEU A 397 -14.68 7.94 -0.06
N PRO A 398 -15.45 7.37 -1.01
CA PRO A 398 -16.43 8.13 -1.80
C PRO A 398 -17.38 8.91 -0.91
N PRO A 399 -17.98 9.99 -1.41
CA PRO A 399 -18.88 10.84 -0.63
C PRO A 399 -19.94 10.04 0.12
N TYR A 400 -20.14 10.37 1.37
CA TYR A 400 -21.15 9.80 2.26
C TYR A 400 -21.93 10.95 2.92
N LYS A 401 -23.26 10.82 2.97
CA LYS A 401 -24.14 11.77 3.65
C LYS A 401 -24.66 11.15 4.95
N ASP A 402 -24.55 11.90 6.02
CA ASP A 402 -25.13 11.54 7.30
C ASP A 402 -26.67 11.54 7.28
N GLN A 403 -27.30 11.20 8.39
CA GLN A 403 -28.77 11.18 8.51
C GLN A 403 -29.44 12.56 8.30
N LYS A 404 -28.67 13.64 8.41
CA LYS A 404 -29.14 15.02 8.17
C LYS A 404 -28.92 15.47 6.72
N GLY A 405 -28.30 14.63 5.89
CA GLY A 405 -27.96 14.92 4.49
C GLY A 405 -26.65 15.68 4.28
N ASN A 406 -25.86 15.90 5.32
CA ASN A 406 -24.56 16.57 5.24
C ASN A 406 -23.47 15.59 4.81
N TYR A 407 -22.55 16.05 3.95
CA TYR A 407 -21.36 15.27 3.64
C TYR A 407 -20.47 15.08 4.88
N LYS A 408 -19.97 13.87 5.05
CA LYS A 408 -19.04 13.52 6.10
C LYS A 408 -17.83 12.80 5.49
N PHE A 409 -16.66 13.38 5.62
CA PHE A 409 -15.39 12.81 5.16
C PHE A 409 -14.55 12.31 6.34
N GLU A 410 -14.34 13.14 7.35
CA GLU A 410 -13.60 12.76 8.55
C GLU A 410 -14.40 11.83 9.48
N GLY A 411 -13.70 11.05 10.29
CA GLY A 411 -14.31 10.03 11.15
C GLY A 411 -14.84 8.84 10.35
N ARG A 412 -14.15 8.46 9.27
CA ARG A 412 -14.50 7.32 8.41
C ARG A 412 -13.30 6.41 8.21
N PHE A 413 -13.51 5.17 7.78
CA PHE A 413 -12.46 4.17 7.74
C PHE A 413 -12.68 3.12 6.62
N ASN A 414 -11.61 2.35 6.32
CA ASN A 414 -11.66 1.20 5.43
C ASN A 414 -11.53 -0.09 6.23
N MET A 415 -12.40 -1.05 5.97
CA MET A 415 -12.44 -2.34 6.67
C MET A 415 -11.30 -3.28 6.26
N GLY A 416 -10.79 -3.17 5.04
CA GLY A 416 -9.75 -4.01 4.50
C GLY A 416 -9.78 -4.07 2.97
N ALA A 417 -8.77 -4.73 2.39
CA ALA A 417 -8.59 -4.84 0.95
C ALA A 417 -8.30 -6.28 0.52
N CYS A 418 -8.65 -6.59 -0.73
CA CYS A 418 -8.23 -7.80 -1.40
C CYS A 418 -7.89 -7.46 -2.86
N SER A 419 -6.73 -7.91 -3.35
CA SER A 419 -6.26 -7.61 -4.70
C SER A 419 -6.31 -8.82 -5.62
N ILE A 420 -6.62 -8.57 -6.88
CA ILE A 420 -6.68 -9.56 -7.97
C ILE A 420 -5.35 -9.56 -8.74
N ASN A 421 -4.86 -10.76 -9.08
CA ASN A 421 -3.73 -10.97 -9.98
C ASN A 421 -4.24 -11.06 -11.43
N LEU A 422 -4.22 -9.95 -12.17
CA LEU A 422 -4.64 -9.90 -13.57
C LEU A 422 -3.67 -10.63 -14.51
N PRO A 423 -2.33 -10.55 -14.35
CA PRO A 423 -1.37 -11.32 -15.10
C PRO A 423 -1.65 -12.83 -15.09
N GLN A 424 -1.93 -13.41 -13.93
CA GLN A 424 -2.24 -14.83 -13.81
C GLN A 424 -3.50 -15.21 -14.63
N ILE A 425 -4.51 -14.33 -14.64
CA ILE A 425 -5.70 -14.53 -15.49
C ILE A 425 -5.30 -14.54 -16.96
N GLY A 426 -4.42 -13.61 -17.37
CA GLY A 426 -3.91 -13.54 -18.76
C GLY A 426 -3.16 -14.80 -19.17
N ILE A 427 -2.31 -15.35 -18.29
CA ILE A 427 -1.58 -16.62 -18.53
C ILE A 427 -2.58 -17.77 -18.71
N LEU A 428 -3.53 -17.91 -17.80
CA LEU A 428 -4.54 -18.98 -17.84
C LEU A 428 -5.50 -18.85 -19.01
N ALA A 429 -5.74 -17.66 -19.51
CA ALA A 429 -6.58 -17.40 -20.68
C ALA A 429 -5.92 -17.81 -22.00
N GLY A 430 -4.58 -17.93 -22.05
CA GLY A 430 -3.87 -18.41 -23.23
C GLY A 430 -4.13 -17.58 -24.49
N GLY A 431 -4.18 -16.24 -24.37
CA GLY A 431 -4.43 -15.32 -25.46
C GLY A 431 -5.91 -15.07 -25.79
N SER A 432 -6.86 -15.81 -25.15
CA SER A 432 -8.29 -15.63 -25.38
C SER A 432 -8.88 -14.56 -24.49
N GLU A 433 -9.41 -13.50 -25.08
CA GLU A 433 -10.09 -12.43 -24.36
C GLU A 433 -11.38 -12.90 -23.67
N GLU A 434 -12.16 -13.77 -24.33
CA GLU A 434 -13.39 -14.33 -23.76
C GLU A 434 -13.08 -15.13 -22.48
N LYS A 435 -12.10 -16.03 -22.57
CA LYS A 435 -11.67 -16.83 -21.43
C LYS A 435 -11.07 -15.97 -20.31
N PHE A 436 -10.41 -14.86 -20.64
CA PHE A 436 -9.93 -13.90 -19.64
C PHE A 436 -11.08 -13.38 -18.77
N PHE A 437 -12.18 -12.90 -19.38
CA PHE A 437 -13.31 -12.36 -18.63
C PHE A 437 -14.10 -13.46 -17.88
N GLU A 438 -14.16 -14.68 -18.38
CA GLU A 438 -14.74 -15.80 -17.64
C GLU A 438 -13.96 -16.12 -16.35
N ILE A 439 -12.62 -16.12 -16.43
CA ILE A 439 -11.76 -16.35 -15.27
C ILE A 439 -11.85 -15.14 -14.31
N LEU A 440 -11.86 -13.91 -14.84
CA LEU A 440 -12.01 -12.70 -14.07
C LEU A 440 -13.29 -12.73 -13.22
N GLU A 441 -14.43 -13.14 -13.79
CA GLU A 441 -15.68 -13.25 -13.04
C GLU A 441 -15.57 -14.20 -11.85
N LYS A 442 -14.92 -15.37 -12.06
CA LYS A 442 -14.67 -16.32 -10.96
C LYS A 442 -13.77 -15.74 -9.87
N ARG A 443 -12.72 -14.98 -10.24
CA ARG A 443 -11.82 -14.32 -9.28
C ARG A 443 -12.53 -13.22 -8.51
N LEU A 444 -13.40 -12.47 -9.17
CA LEU A 444 -14.22 -11.44 -8.55
C LEU A 444 -15.14 -12.02 -7.45
N ASP A 445 -15.70 -13.23 -7.65
CA ASP A 445 -16.47 -13.91 -6.60
C ASP A 445 -15.63 -14.20 -5.34
N LEU A 446 -14.38 -14.64 -5.52
CA LEU A 446 -13.45 -14.85 -4.39
C LEU A 446 -13.19 -13.56 -3.61
N VAL A 447 -12.89 -12.46 -4.30
CA VAL A 447 -12.64 -11.15 -3.68
C VAL A 447 -13.87 -10.64 -2.94
N LYS A 448 -15.05 -10.75 -3.54
CA LYS A 448 -16.32 -10.41 -2.87
C LYS A 448 -16.47 -11.17 -1.55
N ARG A 449 -16.22 -12.48 -1.56
CA ARG A 449 -16.33 -13.33 -0.37
C ARG A 449 -15.33 -12.93 0.73
N VAL A 450 -14.11 -12.54 0.36
CA VAL A 450 -13.13 -11.99 1.32
C VAL A 450 -13.66 -10.71 1.96
N GLY A 451 -14.22 -9.79 1.16
CA GLY A 451 -14.81 -8.56 1.68
C GLY A 451 -15.98 -8.80 2.64
N LEU A 452 -16.86 -9.75 2.30
CA LEU A 452 -17.97 -10.17 3.17
C LEU A 452 -17.47 -10.83 4.46
N LEU A 453 -16.43 -11.66 4.37
CA LEU A 453 -15.80 -12.27 5.56
C LEU A 453 -15.25 -11.21 6.51
N ARG A 454 -14.60 -10.18 5.98
CA ARG A 454 -14.08 -9.06 6.77
C ARG A 454 -15.21 -8.28 7.44
N TYR A 455 -16.29 -8.01 6.73
CA TYR A 455 -17.49 -7.39 7.29
C TYR A 455 -18.09 -8.23 8.43
N GLU A 456 -18.30 -9.54 8.23
CA GLU A 456 -18.85 -10.43 9.25
C GLU A 456 -17.95 -10.55 10.50
N HIS A 457 -16.63 -10.40 10.34
CA HIS A 457 -15.69 -10.34 11.45
C HIS A 457 -15.88 -9.04 12.26
N LEU A 458 -15.87 -7.88 11.59
CA LEU A 458 -16.00 -6.58 12.25
C LEU A 458 -17.40 -6.30 12.81
N LYS A 459 -18.44 -6.86 12.21
CA LYS A 459 -19.83 -6.70 12.65
C LYS A 459 -20.08 -7.13 14.12
N LYS A 460 -19.25 -8.02 14.63
CA LYS A 460 -19.32 -8.54 16.01
C LYS A 460 -18.59 -7.66 17.04
N VAL A 461 -17.91 -6.63 16.57
CA VAL A 461 -17.04 -5.79 17.38
C VAL A 461 -17.86 -4.74 18.13
N THR A 462 -17.46 -4.47 19.37
CA THR A 462 -18.02 -3.37 20.19
C THR A 462 -17.02 -2.22 20.31
N SER A 463 -17.51 -1.08 20.73
CA SER A 463 -16.72 0.14 20.92
C SER A 463 -15.54 -0.01 21.88
N ASP A 464 -15.57 -1.05 22.74
CA ASP A 464 -14.51 -1.30 23.73
C ASP A 464 -13.22 -1.86 23.11
N SER A 465 -13.29 -2.38 21.88
CA SER A 465 -12.11 -2.92 21.17
C SER A 465 -11.04 -1.86 20.88
N SER A 466 -11.45 -0.63 20.64
CA SER A 466 -10.57 0.53 20.45
C SER A 466 -11.30 1.83 20.86
N PRO A 467 -11.26 2.19 22.16
CA PRO A 467 -11.97 3.37 22.65
C PRO A 467 -11.59 4.67 21.93
N ILE A 468 -10.32 4.85 21.54
CA ILE A 468 -9.87 6.05 20.83
C ILE A 468 -10.62 6.24 19.50
N HIS A 469 -10.88 5.15 18.76
CA HIS A 469 -11.60 5.19 17.49
C HIS A 469 -13.12 5.35 17.71
N TRP A 470 -13.69 4.55 18.59
CA TRP A 470 -15.14 4.37 18.65
C TRP A 470 -15.84 5.22 19.69
N GLN A 471 -15.18 5.51 20.84
CA GLN A 471 -15.78 6.23 21.97
C GLN A 471 -15.29 7.66 22.10
N HIS A 472 -14.06 7.98 21.65
CA HIS A 472 -13.38 9.22 21.98
C HIS A 472 -13.12 10.16 20.81
N GLY A 473 -13.79 9.94 19.67
CA GLY A 473 -13.95 10.93 18.61
C GLY A 473 -13.09 10.75 17.37
N ALA A 474 -12.10 9.83 17.32
CA ALA A 474 -11.31 9.66 16.11
C ALA A 474 -12.19 9.23 14.91
N ILE A 475 -13.18 8.37 15.12
CA ILE A 475 -14.17 7.97 14.14
C ILE A 475 -15.59 8.30 14.64
N ALA A 476 -15.92 7.90 15.86
CA ALA A 476 -17.24 8.06 16.44
C ALA A 476 -17.17 8.39 17.93
N ARG A 477 -18.34 8.67 18.53
CA ARG A 477 -18.54 8.85 19.99
C ARG A 477 -19.64 7.91 20.45
N LEU A 478 -19.41 6.60 20.29
CA LEU A 478 -20.31 5.55 20.76
C LEU A 478 -20.22 5.39 22.29
N GLY A 479 -21.28 4.91 22.90
CA GLY A 479 -21.27 4.47 24.29
C GLY A 479 -20.42 3.21 24.50
N LYS A 480 -20.08 2.91 25.74
CA LYS A 480 -19.43 1.64 26.09
C LYS A 480 -20.31 0.45 25.71
N HIS A 481 -19.67 -0.63 25.24
CA HIS A 481 -20.32 -1.87 24.79
C HIS A 481 -21.26 -1.70 23.59
N GLU A 482 -21.30 -0.53 22.97
CA GLU A 482 -22.11 -0.27 21.79
C GLU A 482 -21.49 -0.92 20.55
N SER A 483 -22.32 -1.50 19.68
CA SER A 483 -21.87 -2.17 18.47
C SER A 483 -21.40 -1.16 17.41
N ILE A 484 -20.28 -1.45 16.72
CA ILE A 484 -19.82 -0.67 15.59
C ILE A 484 -20.52 -1.05 14.27
N ALA A 485 -21.36 -2.09 14.25
CA ALA A 485 -22.01 -2.61 13.04
C ALA A 485 -22.73 -1.53 12.19
N PRO A 486 -23.41 -0.52 12.76
CA PRO A 486 -24.02 0.56 11.96
C PRO A 486 -23.00 1.37 11.14
N LEU A 487 -21.75 1.46 11.60
CA LEU A 487 -20.67 2.19 10.91
C LEU A 487 -20.05 1.40 9.75
N LEU A 488 -20.44 0.13 9.54
CA LEU A 488 -19.95 -0.71 8.45
C LEU A 488 -20.79 -0.61 7.18
N LEU A 489 -21.95 0.06 7.23
CA LEU A 489 -22.98 0.03 6.20
C LEU A 489 -23.17 1.40 5.53
N ASN A 490 -23.92 1.38 4.42
CA ASN A 490 -24.41 2.56 3.69
C ASN A 490 -23.31 3.54 3.24
N GLY A 491 -22.08 3.08 3.12
CA GLY A 491 -20.95 3.92 2.67
C GLY A 491 -20.24 4.69 3.78
N TYR A 492 -20.60 4.50 5.05
CA TYR A 492 -19.83 5.09 6.16
C TYR A 492 -18.39 4.57 6.16
N SER A 493 -18.21 3.28 5.98
CA SER A 493 -16.91 2.63 5.72
C SER A 493 -16.91 1.95 4.34
N THR A 494 -15.73 1.49 3.91
CA THR A 494 -15.53 0.83 2.61
C THR A 494 -14.80 -0.48 2.73
N VAL A 495 -14.96 -1.34 1.71
CA VAL A 495 -14.10 -2.50 1.41
C VAL A 495 -13.49 -2.26 0.04
N SER A 496 -12.18 -2.50 -0.10
CA SER A 496 -11.48 -2.21 -1.35
C SER A 496 -11.20 -3.47 -2.17
N LEU A 497 -11.63 -3.44 -3.42
CA LEU A 497 -11.14 -4.33 -4.48
C LEU A 497 -9.91 -3.68 -5.11
N GLY A 498 -8.74 -4.33 -4.98
CA GLY A 498 -7.50 -3.94 -5.63
C GLY A 498 -7.20 -4.78 -6.87
N TYR A 499 -6.25 -4.32 -7.68
CA TYR A 499 -5.78 -5.04 -8.86
C TYR A 499 -4.31 -4.73 -9.15
N ILE A 500 -3.60 -5.70 -9.75
CA ILE A 500 -2.19 -5.60 -10.16
C ILE A 500 -2.06 -6.04 -11.60
N GLY A 501 -1.19 -5.38 -12.37
CA GLY A 501 -0.65 -5.91 -13.62
C GLY A 501 -1.58 -5.77 -14.84
N ILE A 502 -2.23 -4.62 -15.02
CA ILE A 502 -2.96 -4.34 -16.27
C ILE A 502 -2.03 -4.43 -17.48
N TYR A 503 -0.78 -3.94 -17.33
CA TYR A 503 0.23 -4.02 -18.37
C TYR A 503 0.46 -5.47 -18.82
N GLU A 504 0.83 -6.36 -17.90
CA GLU A 504 1.14 -7.76 -18.18
C GLU A 504 -0.09 -8.52 -18.72
N ALA A 505 -1.27 -8.29 -18.15
CA ALA A 505 -2.51 -8.87 -18.65
C ALA A 505 -2.78 -8.45 -20.11
N THR A 506 -2.51 -7.20 -20.45
CA THR A 506 -2.67 -6.67 -21.80
C THR A 506 -1.64 -7.26 -22.75
N MET A 507 -0.38 -7.34 -22.34
CA MET A 507 0.68 -8.02 -23.11
C MET A 507 0.30 -9.46 -23.45
N LEU A 508 -0.21 -10.23 -22.49
CA LEU A 508 -0.60 -11.63 -22.67
C LEU A 508 -1.79 -11.82 -23.62
N ILE A 509 -2.74 -10.91 -23.64
CA ILE A 509 -3.98 -11.06 -24.42
C ILE A 509 -3.89 -10.32 -25.77
N LYS A 510 -3.21 -9.18 -25.83
CA LYS A 510 -3.17 -8.33 -27.03
C LYS A 510 -1.80 -8.32 -27.71
N GLY A 511 -0.75 -8.79 -27.06
CA GLY A 511 0.63 -8.74 -27.57
C GLY A 511 1.24 -7.35 -27.63
N VAL A 512 0.61 -6.34 -27.00
CA VAL A 512 1.04 -4.93 -26.98
C VAL A 512 0.82 -4.33 -25.59
N SER A 513 1.53 -3.23 -25.28
CA SER A 513 1.32 -2.46 -24.07
C SER A 513 -0.10 -1.88 -24.02
N HIS A 514 -0.60 -1.63 -22.81
CA HIS A 514 -1.89 -0.93 -22.63
C HIS A 514 -1.82 0.56 -23.01
N THR A 515 -0.63 1.11 -23.29
CA THR A 515 -0.43 2.44 -23.89
C THR A 515 -0.74 2.44 -25.40
N ASP A 516 -0.64 1.28 -26.07
CA ASP A 516 -1.14 1.11 -27.45
C ASP A 516 -2.68 1.14 -27.48
N LYS A 517 -3.25 1.63 -28.57
CA LYS A 517 -4.70 1.76 -28.74
C LYS A 517 -5.46 0.46 -28.52
N LYS A 518 -4.97 -0.67 -29.05
CA LYS A 518 -5.63 -1.99 -28.88
C LYS A 518 -5.51 -2.48 -27.46
N GLY A 519 -4.38 -2.23 -26.83
CA GLY A 519 -4.15 -2.54 -25.43
C GLY A 519 -5.02 -1.69 -24.53
N TYR A 520 -5.12 -0.39 -24.82
CA TYR A 520 -5.97 0.55 -24.08
C TYR A 520 -7.44 0.13 -24.04
N ASP A 521 -8.01 -0.22 -25.19
CA ASP A 521 -9.43 -0.63 -25.27
C ASP A 521 -9.69 -1.88 -24.39
N PHE A 522 -8.78 -2.83 -24.38
CA PHE A 522 -8.86 -4.02 -23.53
C PHE A 522 -8.69 -3.66 -22.03
N ALA A 523 -7.70 -2.84 -21.69
CA ALA A 523 -7.47 -2.39 -20.32
C ALA A 523 -8.68 -1.65 -19.75
N MET A 524 -9.32 -0.78 -20.55
CA MET A 524 -10.53 -0.06 -20.12
C MET A 524 -11.71 -1.00 -19.91
N ARG A 525 -11.86 -2.07 -20.69
CA ARG A 525 -12.88 -3.12 -20.45
C ARG A 525 -12.64 -3.88 -19.16
N ILE A 526 -11.38 -4.13 -18.79
CA ILE A 526 -11.05 -4.69 -17.47
C ILE A 526 -11.54 -3.73 -16.38
N MET A 527 -11.21 -2.44 -16.49
CA MET A 527 -11.64 -1.43 -15.51
C MET A 527 -13.16 -1.34 -15.37
N ASP A 528 -13.88 -1.43 -16.50
CA ASP A 528 -15.35 -1.43 -16.48
C ASP A 528 -15.90 -2.66 -15.77
N ALA A 529 -15.39 -3.86 -16.07
CA ALA A 529 -15.79 -5.10 -15.41
C ALA A 529 -15.55 -5.06 -13.88
N LEU A 530 -14.41 -4.51 -13.44
CA LEU A 530 -14.11 -4.34 -12.02
C LEU A 530 -15.07 -3.35 -11.34
N ASN A 531 -15.38 -2.21 -11.99
CA ASN A 531 -16.33 -1.24 -11.48
C ASN A 531 -17.76 -1.76 -11.41
N ASP A 532 -18.20 -2.50 -12.43
CA ASP A 532 -19.53 -3.11 -12.46
C ASP A 532 -19.69 -4.10 -11.30
N ALA A 533 -18.65 -4.88 -10.99
CA ALA A 533 -18.64 -5.80 -9.88
C ALA A 533 -18.82 -5.07 -8.53
N VAL A 534 -18.00 -4.07 -8.22
CA VAL A 534 -18.09 -3.34 -6.94
C VAL A 534 -19.41 -2.58 -6.79
N ASN A 535 -19.95 -2.04 -7.89
CA ASN A 535 -21.24 -1.37 -7.90
C ASN A 535 -22.40 -2.36 -7.66
N LYS A 536 -22.34 -3.55 -8.27
CA LYS A 536 -23.31 -4.63 -8.06
C LYS A 536 -23.30 -5.08 -6.60
N TRP A 537 -22.14 -5.38 -6.03
CA TRP A 537 -22.02 -5.83 -4.63
C TRP A 537 -22.46 -4.75 -3.65
N THR A 538 -22.14 -3.49 -3.92
CA THR A 538 -22.60 -2.37 -3.07
C THR A 538 -24.13 -2.33 -2.98
N LYS A 539 -24.83 -2.50 -4.10
CA LYS A 539 -26.30 -2.53 -4.13
C LYS A 539 -26.88 -3.77 -3.45
N GLU A 540 -26.22 -4.91 -3.61
CA GLU A 540 -26.69 -6.20 -3.10
C GLU A 540 -26.55 -6.32 -1.58
N TYR A 541 -25.43 -5.85 -1.02
CA TYR A 541 -25.10 -6.08 0.41
C TYR A 541 -25.24 -4.83 1.29
N GLY A 542 -25.43 -3.64 0.73
CA GLY A 542 -25.44 -2.39 1.50
C GLY A 542 -24.09 -2.00 2.10
N ILE A 543 -23.02 -2.72 1.73
CA ILE A 543 -21.63 -2.44 2.08
C ILE A 543 -20.99 -1.70 0.91
N LYS A 544 -20.30 -0.59 1.15
CA LYS A 544 -19.64 0.14 0.06
C LYS A 544 -18.36 -0.55 -0.36
N PHE A 545 -18.42 -1.26 -1.48
CA PHE A 545 -17.22 -1.75 -2.17
C PHE A 545 -16.67 -0.65 -3.09
N THR A 546 -15.36 -0.54 -3.18
CA THR A 546 -14.68 0.46 -4.01
C THR A 546 -13.55 -0.17 -4.80
N LEU A 547 -13.36 0.30 -6.04
CA LEU A 547 -12.21 -0.10 -6.86
C LEU A 547 -11.05 0.83 -6.56
N TYR A 548 -9.90 0.28 -6.18
CA TYR A 548 -8.72 1.08 -5.91
C TYR A 548 -7.46 0.49 -6.56
N ALA A 549 -6.61 1.38 -7.06
CA ALA A 549 -5.31 1.01 -7.59
C ALA A 549 -4.39 0.61 -6.44
N THR A 550 -4.20 -0.68 -6.25
CA THR A 550 -3.49 -1.26 -5.09
C THR A 550 -2.13 -0.59 -4.87
N PRO A 551 -1.83 -0.10 -3.66
CA PRO A 551 -0.48 0.23 -3.27
C PRO A 551 0.27 -1.10 -3.10
N ALA A 552 1.13 -1.44 -4.04
CA ALA A 552 1.85 -2.69 -3.99
C ALA A 552 3.27 -2.46 -3.49
N GLU A 553 3.57 -2.91 -2.30
CA GLU A 553 4.92 -2.98 -1.76
C GLU A 553 5.58 -4.29 -2.19
N SER A 554 5.39 -5.36 -1.42
CA SER A 554 5.87 -6.70 -1.72
C SER A 554 4.98 -7.48 -2.70
N LEU A 555 3.71 -7.08 -2.87
CA LEU A 555 2.71 -7.84 -3.63
C LEU A 555 3.08 -8.03 -5.11
N THR A 556 3.70 -7.04 -5.76
CA THR A 556 4.11 -7.17 -7.17
C THR A 556 5.16 -8.25 -7.37
N GLN A 557 6.10 -8.38 -6.43
CA GLN A 557 7.09 -9.47 -6.41
C GLN A 557 6.41 -10.79 -6.07
N ARG A 558 5.58 -10.83 -5.03
CA ARG A 558 4.91 -12.05 -4.58
C ARG A 558 4.11 -12.70 -5.73
N PHE A 559 3.30 -11.93 -6.44
CA PHE A 559 2.54 -12.46 -7.57
C PHE A 559 3.44 -12.93 -8.71
N ALA A 560 4.48 -12.16 -9.07
CA ALA A 560 5.41 -12.53 -10.13
C ALA A 560 6.18 -13.83 -9.79
N ASN A 561 6.62 -14.00 -8.55
CA ASN A 561 7.33 -15.20 -8.10
C ASN A 561 6.42 -16.43 -8.12
N ILE A 562 5.20 -16.35 -7.55
CA ILE A 562 4.24 -17.47 -7.59
C ILE A 562 3.93 -17.86 -9.02
N ASP A 563 3.68 -16.91 -9.91
CA ASP A 563 3.34 -17.20 -11.30
C ASP A 563 4.55 -17.75 -12.06
N ARG A 564 5.76 -17.27 -11.76
CA ARG A 564 7.00 -17.80 -12.32
C ARG A 564 7.24 -19.27 -11.88
N GLU A 565 7.00 -19.58 -10.62
CA GLU A 565 7.09 -20.95 -10.08
C GLU A 565 6.08 -21.89 -10.75
N ARG A 566 4.87 -21.41 -11.00
CA ARG A 566 3.77 -22.23 -11.53
C ARG A 566 3.77 -22.37 -13.04
N PHE A 567 4.13 -21.34 -13.76
CA PHE A 567 3.98 -21.24 -15.21
C PHE A 567 5.31 -21.06 -15.96
N GLY A 568 6.42 -20.90 -15.22
CA GLY A 568 7.73 -20.67 -15.81
C GLY A 568 8.00 -19.20 -16.14
N ILE A 569 9.13 -18.98 -16.82
CA ILE A 569 9.55 -17.64 -17.26
C ILE A 569 8.80 -17.29 -18.54
N ILE A 570 8.05 -16.20 -18.49
CA ILE A 570 7.32 -15.61 -19.62
C ILE A 570 7.88 -14.23 -19.87
N GLU A 571 8.38 -14.00 -21.07
CA GLU A 571 9.02 -12.73 -21.49
C GLU A 571 8.06 -11.55 -21.31
N ASN A 572 8.58 -10.43 -20.77
CA ASN A 572 7.84 -9.21 -20.40
C ASN A 572 6.73 -9.40 -19.36
N VAL A 573 6.62 -10.57 -18.73
CA VAL A 573 5.63 -10.89 -17.71
C VAL A 573 6.31 -11.34 -16.42
N THR A 574 6.73 -12.61 -16.32
CA THR A 574 7.33 -13.17 -15.10
C THR A 574 8.85 -13.09 -15.05
N ASP A 575 9.50 -12.73 -16.14
CA ASP A 575 10.96 -12.62 -16.26
C ASP A 575 11.57 -11.48 -15.44
N LYS A 576 10.80 -10.42 -15.21
CA LYS A 576 11.24 -9.22 -14.47
C LYS A 576 11.41 -9.46 -12.97
N GLY A 577 10.69 -10.46 -12.40
CA GLY A 577 10.61 -10.70 -10.96
C GLY A 577 9.68 -9.74 -10.21
N TYR A 578 8.95 -8.90 -10.93
CA TYR A 578 7.88 -8.03 -10.41
C TYR A 578 6.83 -7.76 -11.48
N TYR A 579 5.61 -7.43 -11.06
CA TYR A 579 4.54 -6.94 -11.93
C TYR A 579 4.40 -5.42 -11.83
N ILE A 580 3.90 -4.80 -12.89
CA ILE A 580 3.61 -3.37 -12.88
C ILE A 580 2.42 -3.10 -11.94
N ASN A 581 2.56 -2.03 -11.18
CA ASN A 581 1.61 -1.62 -10.18
C ASN A 581 0.30 -1.18 -10.83
N SER A 582 -0.81 -1.80 -10.46
CA SER A 582 -2.17 -1.45 -10.89
C SER A 582 -2.31 -1.11 -12.39
N PHE A 583 -2.57 0.16 -12.73
CA PHE A 583 -2.74 0.67 -14.10
C PHE A 583 -1.51 1.40 -14.65
N HIS A 584 -0.44 1.52 -13.88
CA HIS A 584 0.70 2.35 -14.28
C HIS A 584 1.33 1.89 -15.60
N VAL A 585 1.88 2.84 -16.33
CA VAL A 585 2.75 2.56 -17.49
C VAL A 585 3.97 1.77 -17.02
N ASP A 586 4.45 0.83 -17.85
CA ASP A 586 5.67 0.07 -17.51
C ASP A 586 6.82 1.04 -17.21
N VAL A 587 7.49 0.81 -16.09
CA VAL A 587 8.55 1.70 -15.60
C VAL A 587 9.73 1.86 -16.57
N ARG A 588 9.84 0.97 -17.56
CA ARG A 588 10.86 0.96 -18.62
C ARG A 588 10.42 1.69 -19.90
N GLU A 589 9.14 2.08 -19.99
CA GLU A 589 8.59 2.72 -21.18
C GLU A 589 9.02 4.19 -21.23
N GLU A 590 9.70 4.58 -22.31
CA GLU A 590 10.08 5.96 -22.56
C GLU A 590 8.86 6.79 -22.97
N ILE A 591 8.34 7.56 -22.04
CA ILE A 591 7.16 8.40 -22.20
C ILE A 591 7.37 9.72 -21.45
N SER A 592 6.88 10.84 -21.98
CA SER A 592 6.97 12.11 -21.27
C SER A 592 6.02 12.17 -20.07
N ALA A 593 6.31 13.01 -19.06
CA ALA A 593 5.48 13.22 -17.90
C ALA A 593 4.04 13.61 -18.29
N PHE A 594 3.88 14.44 -19.30
CA PHE A 594 2.58 14.91 -19.78
C PHE A 594 1.75 13.80 -20.43
N GLU A 595 2.38 13.00 -21.28
CA GLU A 595 1.74 11.86 -21.95
C GLU A 595 1.34 10.80 -20.93
N LYS A 596 2.24 10.47 -19.98
CA LYS A 596 1.99 9.53 -18.90
C LYS A 596 0.78 9.98 -18.05
N PHE A 597 0.76 11.23 -17.60
CA PHE A 597 -0.36 11.76 -16.83
C PHE A 597 -1.67 11.78 -17.62
N ASN A 598 -1.62 12.16 -18.89
CA ASN A 598 -2.81 12.16 -19.74
C ASN A 598 -3.36 10.74 -19.99
N PHE A 599 -2.48 9.76 -20.08
CA PHE A 599 -2.86 8.36 -20.18
C PHE A 599 -3.46 7.84 -18.86
N GLU A 600 -2.75 8.01 -17.74
CA GLU A 600 -3.12 7.47 -16.43
C GLU A 600 -4.34 8.17 -15.81
N ALA A 601 -4.61 9.43 -16.15
CA ALA A 601 -5.78 10.16 -15.67
C ALA A 601 -7.10 9.43 -15.95
N LYS A 602 -7.20 8.75 -17.09
CA LYS A 602 -8.40 8.00 -17.49
C LYS A 602 -8.64 6.77 -16.60
N PHE A 603 -7.57 6.19 -16.07
CA PHE A 603 -7.64 5.08 -15.11
C PHE A 603 -7.93 5.61 -13.70
N GLN A 604 -7.43 6.79 -13.35
CA GLN A 604 -7.77 7.44 -12.09
C GLN A 604 -9.27 7.75 -12.00
N ASP A 605 -9.87 8.25 -13.08
CA ASP A 605 -11.33 8.51 -13.16
C ASP A 605 -12.17 7.24 -12.95
N LYS A 606 -11.62 6.05 -13.23
CA LYS A 606 -12.24 4.74 -12.99
C LYS A 606 -11.93 4.14 -11.62
N SER A 607 -10.85 4.58 -10.95
CA SER A 607 -10.38 4.04 -9.66
C SER A 607 -10.85 4.92 -8.49
N THR A 608 -12.17 5.08 -8.36
CA THR A 608 -12.78 6.01 -7.40
C THR A 608 -12.54 5.67 -5.92
N GLY A 609 -12.10 4.46 -5.62
CA GLY A 609 -11.70 4.03 -4.27
C GLY A 609 -10.26 4.34 -3.92
N GLY A 610 -9.49 4.88 -4.87
CA GLY A 610 -8.11 5.31 -4.63
C GLY A 610 -7.19 5.10 -5.82
N CYS A 611 -6.32 6.07 -6.05
CA CYS A 611 -5.34 6.07 -7.12
C CYS A 611 -4.27 7.11 -6.84
N ILE A 612 -3.13 6.95 -7.48
CA ILE A 612 -2.05 7.95 -7.54
C ILE A 612 -1.24 7.69 -8.80
N SER A 613 -0.71 8.72 -9.42
CA SER A 613 0.26 8.63 -10.50
C SER A 613 1.58 9.24 -10.09
N TYR A 614 2.67 8.74 -10.61
CA TYR A 614 4.00 9.29 -10.35
C TYR A 614 4.78 9.49 -11.64
N VAL A 615 5.70 10.44 -11.60
CA VAL A 615 6.69 10.64 -12.66
C VAL A 615 8.09 10.65 -12.07
N GLU A 616 9.01 9.97 -12.77
CA GLU A 616 10.43 10.02 -12.47
C GLU A 616 11.01 11.27 -13.11
N ILE A 617 11.58 12.17 -12.30
CA ILE A 617 12.18 13.41 -12.77
C ILE A 617 13.63 13.50 -12.29
N PRO A 618 14.51 14.19 -13.05
CA PRO A 618 15.85 14.48 -12.58
C PRO A 618 15.81 15.48 -11.40
N ASN A 619 16.96 15.80 -10.85
CA ASN A 619 17.04 16.86 -9.84
C ASN A 619 16.63 18.21 -10.45
N MET A 620 15.44 18.69 -10.04
CA MET A 620 14.84 19.94 -10.57
C MET A 620 15.19 21.18 -9.75
N SER A 621 16.13 21.10 -8.79
CA SER A 621 16.48 22.24 -7.92
C SER A 621 16.96 23.47 -8.72
N HIS A 622 17.49 23.27 -9.91
CA HIS A 622 17.96 24.33 -10.80
C HIS A 622 16.98 24.69 -11.94
N ASN A 623 15.81 24.00 -12.00
CA ASN A 623 14.80 24.26 -13.04
C ASN A 623 13.37 24.19 -12.44
N LEU A 624 13.09 25.06 -11.49
CA LEU A 624 11.79 25.13 -10.83
C LEU A 624 10.66 25.54 -11.76
N GLU A 625 10.95 26.25 -12.85
CA GLU A 625 9.96 26.66 -13.83
C GLU A 625 9.39 25.46 -14.62
N ALA A 626 10.24 24.52 -14.99
CA ALA A 626 9.79 23.26 -15.59
C ALA A 626 8.92 22.46 -14.61
N LEU A 627 9.33 22.36 -13.35
CA LEU A 627 8.52 21.69 -12.32
C LEU A 627 7.17 22.38 -12.09
N GLU A 628 7.14 23.73 -12.08
CA GLU A 628 5.90 24.51 -12.03
C GLU A 628 4.96 24.17 -13.19
N THR A 629 5.51 24.04 -14.40
CA THR A 629 4.72 23.68 -15.58
C THR A 629 4.05 22.32 -15.42
N ILE A 630 4.75 21.32 -14.87
CA ILE A 630 4.19 20.01 -14.60
C ILE A 630 3.12 20.09 -13.48
N VAL A 631 3.35 20.87 -12.42
CA VAL A 631 2.37 21.06 -11.33
C VAL A 631 1.09 21.72 -11.85
N ARG A 632 1.19 22.71 -12.75
CA ARG A 632 0.01 23.30 -13.43
C ARG A 632 -0.73 22.26 -14.27
N TYR A 633 0.00 21.42 -14.98
CA TYR A 633 -0.60 20.34 -15.77
C TYR A 633 -1.36 19.34 -14.88
N ILE A 634 -0.84 19.03 -13.70
CA ILE A 634 -1.52 18.18 -12.69
C ILE A 634 -2.88 18.81 -12.34
N TYR A 635 -2.93 20.10 -12.02
CA TYR A 635 -4.18 20.77 -11.66
C TYR A 635 -5.29 20.61 -12.71
N ASP A 636 -4.91 20.69 -13.99
CA ASP A 636 -5.89 20.65 -15.09
C ASP A 636 -6.28 19.22 -15.50
N ASN A 637 -5.40 18.25 -15.38
CA ASN A 637 -5.55 17.00 -16.11
C ASN A 637 -5.64 15.75 -15.23
N ILE A 638 -5.01 15.72 -14.04
CA ILE A 638 -4.95 14.49 -13.23
C ILE A 638 -5.33 14.76 -11.78
N GLN A 639 -6.04 13.83 -11.15
CA GLN A 639 -6.56 14.03 -9.80
C GLN A 639 -5.49 14.03 -8.72
N TYR A 640 -4.56 13.05 -8.77
CA TYR A 640 -3.56 12.86 -7.74
C TYR A 640 -2.24 12.42 -8.34
N ALA A 641 -1.18 13.18 -8.08
CA ALA A 641 0.15 12.90 -8.60
C ALA A 641 1.26 13.15 -7.58
N GLU A 642 2.36 12.43 -7.75
CA GLU A 642 3.59 12.56 -6.98
C GLU A 642 4.82 12.63 -7.91
N PHE A 643 5.91 13.14 -7.37
CA PHE A 643 7.18 13.24 -8.06
C PHE A 643 8.22 12.33 -7.40
N ASN A 644 8.94 11.59 -8.24
CA ASN A 644 10.11 10.84 -7.82
C ASN A 644 11.36 11.58 -8.30
N THR A 645 12.24 11.89 -7.38
CA THR A 645 13.58 12.38 -7.63
C THR A 645 14.54 11.67 -6.68
N LYS A 646 15.80 12.06 -6.64
CA LYS A 646 16.80 11.40 -5.80
C LYS A 646 17.27 12.35 -4.70
N SER A 647 17.35 11.84 -3.47
CA SER A 647 17.79 12.59 -2.29
C SER A 647 18.48 11.64 -1.33
N ASP A 648 19.58 11.01 -1.77
CA ASP A 648 20.32 10.03 -1.00
C ASP A 648 21.56 10.66 -0.37
N TYR A 649 22.07 10.01 0.69
CA TYR A 649 23.24 10.47 1.42
C TYR A 649 24.13 9.31 1.84
N CYS A 650 25.43 9.49 1.74
CA CYS A 650 26.45 8.58 2.24
C CYS A 650 27.14 9.21 3.47
N ALA A 651 27.03 8.56 4.63
CA ALA A 651 27.64 9.08 5.86
C ALA A 651 29.17 8.97 5.87
N GLU A 652 29.77 8.04 5.10
CA GLU A 652 31.21 7.85 5.03
C GLU A 652 31.96 8.99 4.35
N CYS A 653 31.42 9.49 3.21
CA CYS A 653 32.12 10.51 2.41
C CYS A 653 31.35 11.83 2.30
N GLY A 654 30.13 11.93 2.83
CA GLY A 654 29.30 13.12 2.72
C GLY A 654 28.65 13.33 1.35
N PHE A 655 28.61 12.30 0.48
CA PHE A 655 27.95 12.39 -0.81
C PHE A 655 26.46 12.67 -0.64
N ASP A 656 25.94 13.70 -1.32
CA ASP A 656 24.52 14.06 -1.38
C ASP A 656 24.10 14.03 -2.86
N GLY A 657 23.28 13.03 -3.23
CA GLY A 657 22.93 12.82 -4.64
C GLY A 657 22.19 11.50 -4.87
N GLU A 658 22.48 10.81 -5.96
CA GLU A 658 21.87 9.52 -6.30
C GLU A 658 22.85 8.37 -6.00
N ILE A 659 22.50 7.51 -5.05
CA ILE A 659 23.14 6.22 -4.79
C ILE A 659 22.52 5.19 -5.72
N LYS A 660 23.35 4.33 -6.33
CA LYS A 660 22.95 3.36 -7.37
C LYS A 660 23.24 1.93 -6.95
N LEU A 661 22.57 0.99 -7.60
CA LEU A 661 22.93 -0.42 -7.49
C LEU A 661 24.18 -0.70 -8.33
N ASN A 662 25.09 -1.50 -7.76
CA ASN A 662 26.22 -2.04 -8.49
C ASN A 662 25.84 -3.31 -9.27
N ASP A 663 26.81 -3.92 -9.98
CA ASP A 663 26.59 -5.14 -10.77
C ASP A 663 26.24 -6.37 -9.92
N HIS A 664 26.46 -6.31 -8.60
CA HIS A 664 26.11 -7.37 -7.63
C HIS A 664 24.70 -7.18 -7.03
N GLY A 665 24.04 -6.05 -7.30
CA GLY A 665 22.72 -5.72 -6.75
C GLY A 665 22.77 -5.00 -5.40
N ASP A 666 23.94 -4.55 -4.94
CA ASP A 666 24.10 -3.78 -3.71
C ASP A 666 24.03 -2.27 -3.99
N TRP A 667 23.41 -1.53 -3.06
CA TRP A 667 23.46 -0.07 -3.10
C TRP A 667 24.88 0.42 -2.85
N GLU A 668 25.41 1.21 -3.77
CA GLU A 668 26.79 1.68 -3.74
C GLU A 668 26.89 3.20 -3.91
N CYS A 669 27.64 3.84 -3.04
CA CYS A 669 27.95 5.25 -3.15
C CYS A 669 28.86 5.50 -4.38
N PRO A 670 28.47 6.37 -5.34
CA PRO A 670 29.28 6.60 -6.55
C PRO A 670 30.58 7.35 -6.28
N GLN A 671 30.76 7.94 -5.08
CA GLN A 671 31.97 8.69 -4.73
C GLN A 671 33.01 7.85 -3.99
N CYS A 672 32.60 7.04 -3.01
CA CYS A 672 33.56 6.29 -2.16
C CYS A 672 33.40 4.76 -2.26
N HIS A 673 32.45 4.28 -3.10
CA HIS A 673 32.15 2.85 -3.28
C HIS A 673 31.70 2.13 -2.02
N ASN A 674 31.25 2.87 -1.00
CA ASN A 674 30.68 2.29 0.19
C ASN A 674 29.39 1.55 -0.13
N THR A 675 29.23 0.30 0.38
CA THR A 675 28.04 -0.56 0.25
C THR A 675 27.41 -0.91 1.59
N ASP A 676 27.95 -0.37 2.70
CA ASP A 676 27.39 -0.61 4.01
C ASP A 676 26.04 0.09 4.17
N ARG A 677 24.97 -0.71 4.20
CA ARG A 677 23.59 -0.25 4.34
C ARG A 677 23.38 0.62 5.59
N SER A 678 24.12 0.39 6.67
CA SER A 678 24.00 1.16 7.92
C SER A 678 24.48 2.61 7.79
N SER A 679 25.36 2.89 6.82
CA SER A 679 25.95 4.21 6.56
C SER A 679 25.39 4.89 5.29
N LEU A 680 24.48 4.22 4.57
CA LEU A 680 23.79 4.73 3.40
C LEU A 680 22.35 5.11 3.74
N THR A 681 21.97 6.35 3.44
CA THR A 681 20.56 6.77 3.45
C THR A 681 20.06 6.81 2.02
N VAL A 682 19.25 5.80 1.65
CA VAL A 682 18.65 5.70 0.31
C VAL A 682 17.14 5.88 0.43
N VAL A 683 16.63 6.99 -0.09
CA VAL A 683 15.22 7.33 -0.01
C VAL A 683 14.56 7.19 -1.38
N ARG A 684 13.57 6.33 -1.48
CA ARG A 684 12.82 6.11 -2.71
C ARG A 684 11.33 6.14 -2.44
N ARG A 685 10.61 6.58 -3.44
CA ARG A 685 9.16 6.53 -3.39
C ARG A 685 8.67 5.14 -3.78
N THR A 686 7.84 4.59 -2.91
CA THR A 686 7.18 3.31 -3.13
C THR A 686 5.69 3.45 -2.93
N CYS A 687 4.92 3.38 -4.01
CA CYS A 687 3.45 3.27 -3.93
C CYS A 687 2.74 4.35 -3.11
N GLY A 688 3.22 5.59 -3.16
CA GLY A 688 2.55 6.74 -2.55
C GLY A 688 3.11 7.19 -1.20
N TYR A 689 4.24 6.63 -0.74
CA TYR A 689 5.01 7.13 0.40
C TYR A 689 6.51 6.91 0.19
N LEU A 690 7.34 7.52 1.03
CA LEU A 690 8.79 7.33 1.00
C LEU A 690 9.17 6.13 1.88
N GLY A 691 10.03 5.26 1.37
CA GLY A 691 10.75 4.27 2.14
C GLY A 691 12.14 4.80 2.52
N GLU A 692 12.54 4.58 3.76
CA GLU A 692 13.82 5.02 4.32
C GLU A 692 14.80 3.87 4.53
N ASN A 693 14.29 2.62 4.55
CA ASN A 693 15.08 1.40 4.61
C ASN A 693 15.10 0.72 3.24
N PHE A 694 15.69 -0.45 3.18
CA PHE A 694 15.80 -1.20 1.93
C PHE A 694 14.50 -1.94 1.58
N TRP A 695 14.42 -2.44 0.36
CA TRP A 695 13.24 -3.07 -0.22
C TRP A 695 13.57 -4.49 -0.66
N ASN A 696 12.54 -5.33 -0.78
CA ASN A 696 12.68 -6.66 -1.36
C ASN A 696 13.29 -6.61 -2.79
N GLU A 697 13.78 -7.76 -3.27
CA GLU A 697 14.49 -7.89 -4.53
C GLU A 697 13.68 -7.36 -5.73
N GLY A 698 12.39 -7.72 -5.82
CA GLY A 698 11.54 -7.29 -6.94
C GLY A 698 11.30 -5.80 -6.95
N ARG A 699 11.11 -5.17 -5.79
CA ARG A 699 10.97 -3.71 -5.69
C ARG A 699 12.29 -3.01 -6.02
N THR A 700 13.40 -3.54 -5.58
CA THR A 700 14.74 -3.03 -5.92
C THR A 700 15.00 -3.09 -7.43
N LYS A 701 14.65 -4.20 -8.09
CA LYS A 701 14.71 -4.34 -9.56
C LYS A 701 13.81 -3.34 -10.29
N GLU A 702 12.58 -3.16 -9.79
CA GLU A 702 11.63 -2.20 -10.36
C GLU A 702 12.15 -0.76 -10.25
N ILE A 703 12.66 -0.35 -9.09
CA ILE A 703 13.25 0.98 -8.87
C ILE A 703 14.45 1.22 -9.81
N ASN A 704 15.29 0.21 -9.97
CA ASN A 704 16.47 0.31 -10.87
C ASN A 704 16.09 0.39 -12.35
N ALA A 705 14.96 -0.22 -12.73
CA ALA A 705 14.50 -0.23 -14.12
C ALA A 705 13.76 1.06 -14.55
N ARG A 706 13.47 1.97 -13.61
CA ARG A 706 12.70 3.19 -13.87
C ARG A 706 13.45 4.14 -14.81
N VAL A 707 12.78 4.58 -15.87
CA VAL A 707 13.29 5.61 -16.80
C VAL A 707 12.75 6.99 -16.41
N LEU A 708 13.49 8.04 -16.80
CA LEU A 708 13.07 9.42 -16.58
C LEU A 708 11.96 9.81 -17.57
N HIS A 709 10.95 10.50 -17.08
CA HIS A 709 9.82 11.03 -17.85
C HIS A 709 10.11 12.52 -18.19
N ILE A 710 10.92 12.75 -19.24
CA ILE A 710 11.39 14.07 -19.63
C ILE A 710 10.62 14.57 -20.86
#